data_befba1c4542ba97dceacee0c5431a8b8
#
_entry.id   befba1c4542ba97dceacee0c5431a8b8
#
_cell.length_a   1.000
_cell.length_b   1.000
_cell.length_c   1.000
_cell.angle_alpha   90.00
_cell.angle_beta   90.00
_cell.angle_gamma   90.00
#
_symmetry.space_group_name_H-M   'P 1'
#
loop_
_entity.id
_entity.type
_entity.pdbx_description
1 polymer ?
#
loop_
_entity_poly.entity_id
_entity_poly.type
_entity_poly.pdbx_seq_one_letter_code
_entity_poly.pdbx_strand_id
1 'polypeptide(L)'
;MSWSNYEVRLLKDHFEGQLFFDESQPSQIAKRIYATDASVYEVKPAAVAIPASSKDIKRLILFAAQTKTSLIPRGAGTSLAGQVVGDGIVMEISSALGKVISLNRKEKSVWIEPGIVRDDLNKHLASADLFFGPETSTANRALLGGMLGNNSCGLHSIVWGNVRDHILETRAFLSDGTEIHTHPLTDEEFYHKTTLQNLEGKIYREIHRMLNNPEIQRLIQEKFPKKSITRRNTGYALDALVDMRPFSENGELFNLSKLIAGSEGTLAVVHSMKLNLIDLPEPEVALVCIHCTSLQESLQVNIEALKHPILASELVDDYILSFTEGHPNFEKDRGFIEGKPAAILLVELRGTDHQDLENKVSTLIQSCKKQKLGYAYPTLWGNDIAKGWDIRKAGLGLIRNLEGDTQPVNLIEDCAVDPLDLPAYIAEIQQLLEKHQTKAAYYAHAGAGELHIEPFINLKSEEGIKLFRTLLTETVEILKKYNGSLSGEHGDGRLRGEFIPELMGPDVYELFKEIKQVFDPHNLFNKGKITETPAMDTSLRIRDTSVIEPAYFFDYGVWKNPLGLAEKCSGSGDCKKTALSGGTMCPSYMATLQEKDSTRARANMLRQLLNSPKEETFTNPALHEILDLCLSCKGCQTECPSGVDMGKLKAETLQQSYLQNGIPIRTKLIGHFPTLQRYASYVAPFYNFLVEFPLTSSLIKFAMGFSFERSLPAVQFTSLESWFHRYSKKNPQNDFKNGLVYLFADEFTNHNEVPLGQKTIKLLNKLGYGVEIPLGIISGRSFISKGMLVEAKALANANVEKLTDLISADHPLIGIEPSALLTFRDEIPALVDPEKRVNAEKLKPHCLLIDEFIAREFKAGKISSDSFHGKQQKILFHGHCHQKSIAGLTSTRIALTIPSQYEVELLPTGCCGMAGSFGYEKKHYKLSQQIANLVLFPRLLEKPIKSIIASNGTSCRHQIKDGIEQTGFHTAEILYNALK
;
A
#
# COMPACT_ATOMS: atom_id res chain seq x y z
N MET A 1 -16.49 -27.86 10.48
CA MET A 1 -16.70 -27.63 11.92
C MET A 1 -18.07 -27.00 12.09
N SER A 2 -18.95 -27.58 12.90
CA SER A 2 -20.29 -27.02 13.21
C SER A 2 -20.33 -26.72 14.70
N TRP A 3 -20.16 -25.46 15.08
CA TRP A 3 -20.45 -24.99 16.43
C TRP A 3 -21.97 -25.05 16.67
N SER A 4 -22.40 -25.35 17.90
CA SER A 4 -23.80 -25.24 18.21
C SER A 4 -24.27 -23.80 18.21
N ASN A 5 -25.50 -23.56 17.80
CA ASN A 5 -26.10 -22.21 17.86
C ASN A 5 -26.06 -21.60 19.27
N TYR A 6 -26.07 -22.46 20.31
CA TYR A 6 -25.97 -22.02 21.69
C TYR A 6 -24.59 -21.45 22.03
N GLU A 7 -23.50 -22.16 21.66
CA GLU A 7 -22.14 -21.69 21.90
C GLU A 7 -21.84 -20.35 21.20
N VAL A 8 -22.24 -20.22 19.92
CA VAL A 8 -22.08 -19.00 19.16
C VAL A 8 -22.88 -17.85 19.75
N ARG A 9 -24.10 -18.12 20.26
CA ARG A 9 -24.95 -17.13 20.92
C ARG A 9 -24.34 -16.64 22.21
N LEU A 10 -23.82 -17.51 23.07
CA LEU A 10 -23.13 -17.14 24.31
C LEU A 10 -21.93 -16.23 24.02
N LEU A 11 -21.17 -16.53 22.97
CA LEU A 11 -20.08 -15.65 22.56
C LEU A 11 -20.61 -14.29 22.11
N LYS A 12 -21.63 -14.24 21.23
CA LYS A 12 -22.23 -13.00 20.70
C LYS A 12 -22.79 -12.10 21.80
N ASP A 13 -23.44 -12.65 22.82
CA ASP A 13 -24.11 -11.88 23.87
C ASP A 13 -23.12 -11.05 24.73
N HIS A 14 -21.85 -11.40 24.71
CA HIS A 14 -20.82 -10.75 25.54
C HIS A 14 -19.65 -10.15 24.74
N PHE A 15 -19.61 -10.31 23.41
CA PHE A 15 -18.53 -9.82 22.54
C PHE A 15 -18.84 -8.41 22.05
N GLU A 16 -17.94 -7.47 22.36
CA GLU A 16 -18.09 -6.05 22.00
C GLU A 16 -17.73 -5.75 20.55
N GLY A 17 -16.85 -6.58 19.97
CA GLY A 17 -16.35 -6.45 18.60
C GLY A 17 -17.27 -7.05 17.54
N GLN A 18 -16.69 -7.52 16.44
CA GLN A 18 -17.43 -8.11 15.31
C GLN A 18 -17.16 -9.62 15.21
N LEU A 19 -18.21 -10.40 14.93
CA LEU A 19 -18.14 -11.85 14.76
C LEU A 19 -18.79 -12.27 13.43
N PHE A 20 -18.05 -13.02 12.61
CA PHE A 20 -18.44 -13.53 11.30
C PHE A 20 -18.40 -15.05 11.34
N PHE A 21 -19.38 -15.67 11.98
CA PHE A 21 -19.43 -17.11 12.32
C PHE A 21 -20.51 -17.87 11.55
N ASP A 22 -21.51 -17.16 11.03
CA ASP A 22 -22.64 -17.73 10.29
C ASP A 22 -22.37 -17.83 8.78
N GLU A 23 -23.40 -18.22 8.02
CA GLU A 23 -23.34 -18.30 6.55
C GLU A 23 -23.93 -17.06 5.86
N SER A 24 -24.14 -15.96 6.61
CA SER A 24 -24.59 -14.69 6.04
C SER A 24 -23.59 -14.12 5.04
N GLN A 25 -24.06 -13.24 4.14
CA GLN A 25 -23.21 -12.60 3.14
C GLN A 25 -22.01 -11.87 3.78
N PRO A 26 -22.13 -11.07 4.86
CA PRO A 26 -20.97 -10.45 5.52
C PRO A 26 -19.95 -11.47 6.02
N SER A 27 -20.40 -12.63 6.56
CA SER A 27 -19.52 -13.70 7.02
C SER A 27 -18.82 -14.38 5.85
N GLN A 28 -19.49 -14.61 4.72
CA GLN A 28 -18.88 -15.15 3.51
C GLN A 28 -17.82 -14.21 2.93
N ILE A 29 -18.07 -12.89 2.94
CA ILE A 29 -17.09 -11.88 2.55
C ILE A 29 -15.88 -11.96 3.48
N ALA A 30 -16.09 -11.92 4.80
CA ALA A 30 -15.02 -11.99 5.78
C ALA A 30 -14.16 -13.25 5.59
N LYS A 31 -14.77 -14.44 5.54
CA LYS A 31 -14.05 -15.70 5.33
C LYS A 31 -13.20 -15.71 4.05
N ARG A 32 -13.61 -15.04 2.96
CA ARG A 32 -12.84 -14.95 1.72
C ARG A 32 -11.68 -13.96 1.81
N ILE A 33 -11.91 -12.76 2.32
CA ILE A 33 -10.87 -11.72 2.36
C ILE A 33 -9.77 -12.02 3.38
N TYR A 34 -10.08 -12.82 4.42
CA TYR A 34 -9.12 -13.28 5.41
C TYR A 34 -8.48 -14.63 5.10
N ALA A 35 -8.80 -15.24 3.96
CA ALA A 35 -8.23 -16.52 3.52
C ALA A 35 -6.76 -16.43 3.09
N THR A 36 -6.23 -15.23 2.89
CA THR A 36 -4.87 -14.97 2.38
C THR A 36 -4.15 -13.91 3.19
N ASP A 37 -2.83 -13.89 3.09
CA ASP A 37 -1.95 -12.78 3.45
C ASP A 37 -1.13 -12.33 2.22
N ALA A 38 0.09 -11.84 2.40
CA ALA A 38 0.96 -11.47 1.29
C ALA A 38 1.73 -12.66 0.68
N SER A 39 1.59 -13.85 1.25
CA SER A 39 2.23 -15.09 0.77
C SER A 39 1.51 -15.71 -0.42
N VAL A 40 2.05 -16.81 -0.89
CA VAL A 40 1.47 -17.64 -1.96
C VAL A 40 0.30 -18.53 -1.51
N TYR A 41 -0.11 -18.47 -0.25
CA TYR A 41 -1.07 -19.38 0.36
C TYR A 41 -2.49 -18.84 0.43
N GLU A 42 -3.47 -19.75 0.35
CA GLU A 42 -4.89 -19.49 0.56
C GLU A 42 -5.55 -20.64 1.31
N VAL A 43 -6.07 -20.35 2.51
CA VAL A 43 -6.90 -21.28 3.28
C VAL A 43 -8.10 -20.52 3.82
N LYS A 44 -9.32 -20.99 3.47
CA LYS A 44 -10.56 -20.37 3.94
C LYS A 44 -10.75 -20.64 5.43
N PRO A 45 -10.80 -19.63 6.31
CA PRO A 45 -11.01 -19.80 7.72
C PRO A 45 -12.45 -20.26 8.02
N ALA A 46 -12.63 -20.97 9.14
CA ALA A 46 -13.95 -21.36 9.63
C ALA A 46 -14.80 -20.13 10.02
N ALA A 47 -14.16 -19.14 10.66
CA ALA A 47 -14.79 -17.89 11.05
C ALA A 47 -13.78 -16.75 11.13
N VAL A 48 -14.28 -15.51 11.29
CA VAL A 48 -13.46 -14.32 11.55
C VAL A 48 -14.05 -13.59 12.76
N ALA A 49 -13.18 -13.14 13.66
CA ALA A 49 -13.51 -12.30 14.80
C ALA A 49 -12.63 -11.07 14.84
N ILE A 50 -13.20 -9.90 15.14
CA ILE A 50 -12.49 -8.62 15.28
C ILE A 50 -12.77 -8.11 16.70
N PRO A 51 -11.89 -8.42 17.68
CA PRO A 51 -12.07 -7.99 19.07
C PRO A 51 -12.01 -6.45 19.19
N ALA A 52 -12.85 -5.88 20.06
CA ALA A 52 -12.81 -4.47 20.42
C ALA A 52 -12.03 -4.21 21.74
N SER A 53 -11.75 -5.25 22.51
CA SER A 53 -11.09 -5.15 23.81
C SER A 53 -10.29 -6.42 24.15
N SER A 54 -9.40 -6.34 25.13
CA SER A 54 -8.69 -7.51 25.67
C SER A 54 -9.66 -8.55 26.29
N LYS A 55 -10.82 -8.10 26.78
CA LYS A 55 -11.87 -9.01 27.26
C LYS A 55 -12.43 -9.88 26.13
N ASP A 56 -12.62 -9.32 24.95
CA ASP A 56 -13.04 -10.05 23.77
C ASP A 56 -12.01 -11.10 23.35
N ILE A 57 -10.72 -10.75 23.40
CA ILE A 57 -9.63 -11.70 23.14
C ILE A 57 -9.72 -12.90 24.09
N LYS A 58 -9.86 -12.64 25.41
CA LYS A 58 -10.00 -13.71 26.41
C LYS A 58 -11.22 -14.59 26.15
N ARG A 59 -12.38 -13.98 25.86
CA ARG A 59 -13.61 -14.73 25.55
C ARG A 59 -13.43 -15.62 24.31
N LEU A 60 -12.78 -15.13 23.30
CA LEU A 60 -12.52 -15.87 22.08
C LEU A 60 -11.57 -17.05 22.32
N ILE A 61 -10.54 -16.88 23.14
CA ILE A 61 -9.63 -17.96 23.57
C ILE A 61 -10.41 -19.05 24.31
N LEU A 62 -11.24 -18.69 25.30
CA LEU A 62 -12.06 -19.64 26.04
C LEU A 62 -13.06 -20.38 25.14
N PHE A 63 -13.68 -19.67 24.18
CA PHE A 63 -14.53 -20.29 23.17
C PHE A 63 -13.75 -21.27 22.29
N ALA A 64 -12.57 -20.89 21.82
CA ALA A 64 -11.70 -21.74 21.02
C ALA A 64 -11.26 -23.00 21.80
N ALA A 65 -10.93 -22.86 23.07
CA ALA A 65 -10.58 -23.96 23.96
C ALA A 65 -11.77 -24.94 24.17
N GLN A 66 -12.96 -24.41 24.45
CA GLN A 66 -14.17 -25.19 24.62
C GLN A 66 -14.55 -25.97 23.36
N THR A 67 -14.45 -25.32 22.19
CA THR A 67 -14.85 -25.90 20.91
C THR A 67 -13.74 -26.66 20.19
N LYS A 68 -12.53 -26.69 20.77
CA LYS A 68 -11.32 -27.27 20.18
C LYS A 68 -11.01 -26.70 18.78
N THR A 69 -11.25 -25.42 18.58
CA THR A 69 -11.05 -24.73 17.31
C THR A 69 -9.78 -23.93 17.34
N SER A 70 -8.94 -24.03 16.30
CA SER A 70 -7.71 -23.24 16.20
C SER A 70 -8.02 -21.74 16.09
N LEU A 71 -7.21 -20.92 16.76
CA LEU A 71 -7.28 -19.46 16.77
C LEU A 71 -6.03 -18.89 16.10
N ILE A 72 -6.21 -18.06 15.09
CA ILE A 72 -5.15 -17.49 14.27
C ILE A 72 -5.08 -15.97 14.54
N PRO A 73 -4.17 -15.52 15.41
CA PRO A 73 -3.96 -14.09 15.62
C PRO A 73 -3.42 -13.44 14.34
N ARG A 74 -4.05 -12.35 13.92
CA ARG A 74 -3.70 -11.64 12.68
C ARG A 74 -3.59 -10.13 12.90
N GLY A 75 -2.46 -9.57 12.54
CA GLY A 75 -2.27 -8.12 12.42
C GLY A 75 -2.66 -7.61 11.03
N ALA A 76 -1.78 -6.84 10.39
CA ALA A 76 -2.04 -6.25 9.07
C ALA A 76 -2.12 -7.27 7.92
N GLY A 77 -1.70 -8.53 8.13
CA GLY A 77 -1.67 -9.59 7.11
C GLY A 77 -0.72 -9.27 5.97
N THR A 78 0.44 -8.71 6.28
CA THR A 78 1.54 -8.42 5.35
C THR A 78 2.61 -9.52 5.33
N SER A 79 2.39 -10.61 6.05
CA SER A 79 3.28 -11.76 6.14
C SER A 79 3.52 -12.42 4.78
N LEU A 80 4.77 -12.78 4.48
CA LEU A 80 5.20 -13.35 3.21
C LEU A 80 5.30 -14.88 3.21
N ALA A 81 5.29 -15.51 4.40
CA ALA A 81 5.45 -16.95 4.55
C ALA A 81 4.15 -17.68 5.00
N GLY A 82 3.00 -17.01 5.04
CA GLY A 82 1.72 -17.64 5.37
C GLY A 82 1.46 -17.84 6.86
N GLN A 83 2.03 -16.99 7.73
CA GLN A 83 1.85 -17.07 9.19
C GLN A 83 0.39 -16.94 9.62
N VAL A 84 -0.39 -16.12 8.93
CA VAL A 84 -1.77 -15.80 9.34
C VAL A 84 -2.83 -16.45 8.44
N VAL A 85 -2.46 -17.55 7.77
CA VAL A 85 -3.34 -18.35 6.91
C VAL A 85 -3.60 -19.70 7.56
N GLY A 86 -4.87 -20.05 7.73
CA GLY A 86 -5.29 -21.32 8.34
C GLY A 86 -6.81 -21.51 8.35
N ASP A 87 -7.24 -22.70 8.74
CA ASP A 87 -8.65 -23.15 8.69
C ASP A 87 -9.46 -22.86 9.98
N GLY A 88 -8.81 -22.30 11.02
CA GLY A 88 -9.44 -21.96 12.29
C GLY A 88 -10.24 -20.65 12.28
N ILE A 89 -10.36 -20.01 13.45
CA ILE A 89 -10.93 -18.68 13.63
C ILE A 89 -9.80 -17.65 13.44
N VAL A 90 -9.88 -16.81 12.42
CA VAL A 90 -8.99 -15.67 12.29
C VAL A 90 -9.42 -14.57 13.26
N MET A 91 -8.52 -14.20 14.17
CA MET A 91 -8.72 -13.11 15.11
C MET A 91 -7.91 -11.89 14.63
N GLU A 92 -8.59 -10.91 14.02
CA GLU A 92 -7.93 -9.70 13.57
C GLU A 92 -7.71 -8.72 14.72
N ILE A 93 -6.46 -8.42 15.01
CA ILE A 93 -6.09 -7.31 15.89
C ILE A 93 -6.05 -6.05 15.03
N SER A 94 -6.99 -5.14 15.28
CA SER A 94 -7.19 -3.94 14.48
C SER A 94 -6.93 -2.66 15.28
N SER A 95 -7.21 -1.51 14.66
CA SER A 95 -7.10 -0.18 15.27
C SER A 95 -7.92 0.01 16.56
N ALA A 96 -8.92 -0.84 16.81
CA ALA A 96 -9.66 -0.84 18.08
C ALA A 96 -8.74 -1.13 19.28
N LEU A 97 -7.64 -1.86 19.06
CA LEU A 97 -6.59 -2.18 20.02
C LEU A 97 -5.27 -1.47 19.66
N GLY A 98 -5.32 -0.22 19.23
CA GLY A 98 -4.18 0.56 18.72
C GLY A 98 -3.81 1.77 19.54
N LYS A 99 -4.01 1.75 20.86
CA LYS A 99 -3.74 2.91 21.74
C LYS A 99 -2.30 2.92 22.25
N VAL A 100 -1.75 4.13 22.39
CA VAL A 100 -0.62 4.38 23.29
C VAL A 100 -1.18 4.49 24.71
N ILE A 101 -0.79 3.55 25.59
CA ILE A 101 -1.30 3.46 26.96
C ILE A 101 -0.58 4.44 27.87
N SER A 102 0.75 4.46 27.82
CA SER A 102 1.58 5.38 28.59
C SER A 102 2.98 5.53 27.99
N LEU A 103 3.56 6.71 28.08
CA LEU A 103 4.93 7.04 27.66
C LEU A 103 5.74 7.46 28.88
N ASN A 104 6.87 6.79 29.13
CA ASN A 104 7.86 7.19 30.13
C ASN A 104 9.12 7.73 29.41
N ARG A 105 9.21 9.07 29.31
CA ARG A 105 10.36 9.73 28.66
C ARG A 105 11.69 9.46 29.37
N LYS A 106 11.67 9.37 30.73
CA LYS A 106 12.89 9.18 31.52
C LYS A 106 13.48 7.80 31.34
N GLU A 107 12.62 6.78 31.26
CA GLU A 107 13.03 5.39 31.05
C GLU A 107 13.11 5.05 29.53
N LYS A 108 12.80 6.00 28.65
CA LYS A 108 12.71 5.79 27.19
C LYS A 108 11.87 4.56 26.87
N SER A 109 10.67 4.48 27.44
CA SER A 109 9.80 3.32 27.25
C SER A 109 8.35 3.72 27.00
N VAL A 110 7.61 2.89 26.25
CA VAL A 110 6.21 3.12 25.95
C VAL A 110 5.41 1.83 26.10
N TRP A 111 4.25 1.92 26.80
CA TRP A 111 3.25 0.87 26.79
C TRP A 111 2.24 1.13 25.68
N ILE A 112 1.98 0.10 24.88
CA ILE A 112 1.06 0.17 23.73
C ILE A 112 0.16 -1.06 23.65
N GLU A 113 -0.95 -0.91 22.92
CA GLU A 113 -1.74 -2.03 22.43
C GLU A 113 -1.18 -2.55 21.08
N PRO A 114 -1.39 -3.84 20.71
CA PRO A 114 -0.75 -4.47 19.58
C PRO A 114 -1.24 -3.98 18.20
N GLY A 115 -2.38 -3.32 18.15
CA GLY A 115 -3.01 -2.83 16.91
C GLY A 115 -2.52 -1.48 16.41
N ILE A 116 -1.52 -0.86 17.06
CA ILE A 116 -0.95 0.40 16.59
C ILE A 116 -0.02 0.17 15.39
N VAL A 117 -0.12 1.06 14.39
CA VAL A 117 0.79 1.07 13.24
C VAL A 117 2.14 1.65 13.67
N ARG A 118 3.24 1.03 13.25
CA ARG A 118 4.60 1.42 13.64
C ARG A 118 4.91 2.90 13.35
N ASP A 119 4.62 3.38 12.15
CA ASP A 119 4.89 4.77 11.78
C ASP A 119 3.97 5.76 12.51
N ASP A 120 2.74 5.35 12.83
CA ASP A 120 1.83 6.20 13.62
C ASP A 120 2.32 6.31 15.08
N LEU A 121 2.90 5.23 15.65
CA LEU A 121 3.58 5.31 16.93
C LEU A 121 4.74 6.32 16.89
N ASN A 122 5.62 6.23 15.91
CA ASN A 122 6.77 7.13 15.80
C ASN A 122 6.38 8.61 15.60
N LYS A 123 5.29 8.87 14.87
CA LYS A 123 4.73 10.23 14.80
C LYS A 123 4.24 10.74 16.17
N HIS A 124 3.64 9.84 16.96
CA HIS A 124 3.23 10.20 18.33
C HIS A 124 4.43 10.48 19.23
N LEU A 125 5.52 9.70 19.09
CA LEU A 125 6.75 9.82 19.88
C LEU A 125 7.62 11.01 19.48
N ALA A 126 7.49 11.57 18.29
CA ALA A 126 8.31 12.66 17.77
C ALA A 126 8.35 13.89 18.68
N SER A 127 7.24 14.20 19.37
CA SER A 127 7.17 15.31 20.36
C SER A 127 7.97 15.06 21.63
N ALA A 128 8.49 13.85 21.82
CA ALA A 128 9.30 13.44 22.96
C ALA A 128 10.79 13.27 22.60
N ASP A 129 11.18 13.55 21.33
CA ASP A 129 12.50 13.31 20.75
C ASP A 129 12.95 11.84 20.84
N LEU A 130 11.98 10.93 20.80
CA LEU A 130 12.19 9.49 20.89
C LEU A 130 11.54 8.78 19.69
N PHE A 131 12.04 7.59 19.38
CA PHE A 131 11.41 6.73 18.38
C PHE A 131 11.62 5.23 18.67
N PHE A 132 10.78 4.39 18.09
CA PHE A 132 10.94 2.94 18.08
C PHE A 132 11.78 2.57 16.85
N GLY A 133 12.98 2.02 17.09
CA GLY A 133 13.99 1.77 16.06
C GLY A 133 13.62 0.74 15.00
N PRO A 134 13.19 -0.49 15.39
CA PRO A 134 12.86 -1.50 14.40
C PRO A 134 11.82 -1.04 13.40
N GLU A 135 12.05 -1.33 12.12
CA GLU A 135 11.18 -0.93 11.02
C GLU A 135 10.98 -2.08 10.02
N THR A 136 10.04 -1.93 9.11
CA THR A 136 9.81 -2.85 8.00
C THR A 136 9.49 -2.06 6.74
N SER A 137 9.60 -2.65 5.56
CA SER A 137 9.12 -2.02 4.31
C SER A 137 7.63 -1.66 4.37
N THR A 138 6.89 -2.28 5.29
CA THR A 138 5.47 -2.07 5.52
C THR A 138 5.17 -1.18 6.73
N ALA A 139 6.15 -0.47 7.28
CA ALA A 139 6.06 0.29 8.55
C ALA A 139 4.85 1.25 8.64
N ASN A 140 4.41 1.80 7.50
CA ASN A 140 3.25 2.70 7.43
C ASN A 140 1.88 1.99 7.55
N ARG A 141 1.88 0.65 7.70
CA ARG A 141 0.67 -0.20 7.83
C ARG A 141 0.87 -1.45 8.68
N ALA A 142 2.10 -1.85 8.99
CA ALA A 142 2.41 -2.96 9.87
C ALA A 142 2.01 -2.64 11.31
N LEU A 143 1.30 -3.58 11.96
CA LEU A 143 0.89 -3.47 13.35
C LEU A 143 1.98 -4.03 14.26
N LEU A 144 2.24 -3.38 15.40
CA LEU A 144 3.31 -3.78 16.30
C LEU A 144 3.11 -5.17 16.91
N GLY A 145 1.87 -5.63 17.09
CA GLY A 145 1.61 -7.01 17.48
C GLY A 145 2.05 -8.05 16.43
N GLY A 146 1.89 -7.71 15.13
CA GLY A 146 2.41 -8.53 14.03
C GLY A 146 3.93 -8.49 13.95
N MET A 147 4.53 -7.30 14.13
CA MET A 147 5.99 -7.15 14.18
C MET A 147 6.61 -7.92 15.36
N LEU A 148 5.95 -7.97 16.52
CA LEU A 148 6.37 -8.81 17.64
C LEU A 148 6.27 -10.29 17.28
N GLY A 149 5.16 -10.72 16.65
CA GLY A 149 4.94 -12.11 16.27
C GLY A 149 6.00 -12.65 15.30
N ASN A 150 6.50 -11.83 14.40
CA ASN A 150 7.57 -12.18 13.45
C ASN A 150 8.97 -11.80 13.95
N ASN A 151 9.11 -11.09 15.07
CA ASN A 151 10.37 -10.47 15.47
C ASN A 151 10.99 -9.62 14.37
N SER A 152 10.19 -8.79 13.73
CA SER A 152 10.55 -8.03 12.52
C SER A 152 11.69 -7.05 12.76
N CYS A 153 12.43 -6.79 11.68
CA CYS A 153 13.46 -5.75 11.57
C CYS A 153 13.42 -5.13 10.15
N GLY A 154 14.43 -4.39 9.75
CA GLY A 154 14.44 -3.75 8.43
C GLY A 154 15.76 -3.11 8.06
N LEU A 155 15.72 -2.05 7.26
CA LEU A 155 16.89 -1.40 6.64
C LEU A 155 18.04 -1.10 7.61
N HIS A 156 17.71 -0.61 8.81
CA HIS A 156 18.68 -0.17 9.81
C HIS A 156 18.93 -1.22 10.91
N SER A 157 18.59 -2.49 10.68
CA SER A 157 18.70 -3.55 11.69
C SER A 157 20.13 -3.78 12.17
N ILE A 158 21.13 -3.43 11.37
CA ILE A 158 22.56 -3.50 11.77
C ILE A 158 22.90 -2.55 12.92
N VAL A 159 22.06 -1.51 13.15
CA VAL A 159 22.24 -0.54 14.23
C VAL A 159 21.08 -0.57 15.24
N TRP A 160 19.84 -0.66 14.74
CA TRP A 160 18.65 -0.59 15.60
C TRP A 160 18.08 -1.96 15.98
N GLY A 161 18.70 -3.06 15.53
CA GLY A 161 18.27 -4.41 15.89
C GLY A 161 16.88 -4.79 15.39
N ASN A 162 16.25 -5.71 16.10
CA ASN A 162 14.94 -6.25 15.83
C ASN A 162 13.96 -6.02 17.00
N VAL A 163 12.70 -6.43 16.87
CA VAL A 163 11.67 -6.21 17.91
C VAL A 163 12.03 -6.92 19.22
N ARG A 164 12.66 -8.11 19.18
CA ARG A 164 13.11 -8.86 20.37
C ARG A 164 14.10 -8.05 21.18
N ASP A 165 14.96 -7.26 20.56
CA ASP A 165 15.93 -6.42 21.25
C ASP A 165 15.23 -5.29 22.04
N HIS A 166 14.11 -4.81 21.56
CA HIS A 166 13.37 -3.68 22.11
C HIS A 166 12.15 -4.06 22.97
N ILE A 167 11.74 -5.34 23.02
CA ILE A 167 10.64 -5.73 23.89
C ILE A 167 11.10 -5.82 25.34
N LEU A 168 10.47 -5.04 26.22
CA LEU A 168 10.76 -5.02 27.65
C LEU A 168 9.80 -5.92 28.44
N GLU A 169 8.49 -5.79 28.17
CA GLU A 169 7.46 -6.50 28.91
C GLU A 169 6.28 -6.83 27.97
N THR A 170 5.56 -7.93 28.24
CA THR A 170 4.28 -8.19 27.58
C THR A 170 3.21 -8.59 28.59
N ARG A 171 1.94 -8.23 28.27
CA ARG A 171 0.77 -8.83 28.89
C ARG A 171 0.05 -9.66 27.82
N ALA A 172 -0.15 -10.92 28.10
CA ALA A 172 -0.66 -11.88 27.14
C ALA A 172 -1.61 -12.87 27.80
N PHE A 173 -2.48 -13.48 26.98
CA PHE A 173 -3.30 -14.60 27.40
C PHE A 173 -2.68 -15.92 26.91
N LEU A 174 -2.63 -16.92 27.79
CA LEU A 174 -2.30 -18.31 27.47
C LEU A 174 -3.53 -19.04 26.91
N SER A 175 -3.32 -20.27 26.44
CA SER A 175 -4.35 -21.07 25.79
C SER A 175 -5.53 -21.50 26.68
N ASP A 176 -5.38 -21.42 28.00
CA ASP A 176 -6.45 -21.63 28.98
C ASP A 176 -7.17 -20.32 29.41
N GLY A 177 -6.78 -19.16 28.80
CA GLY A 177 -7.30 -17.84 29.15
C GLY A 177 -6.64 -17.20 30.38
N THR A 178 -5.61 -17.84 30.96
CA THR A 178 -4.79 -17.21 32.00
C THR A 178 -4.05 -16.00 31.44
N GLU A 179 -4.17 -14.86 32.10
CA GLU A 179 -3.38 -13.67 31.78
C GLU A 179 -2.01 -13.75 32.48
N ILE A 180 -0.94 -13.56 31.70
CA ILE A 180 0.42 -13.51 32.20
C ILE A 180 1.04 -12.13 31.93
N HIS A 181 1.91 -11.72 32.87
CA HIS A 181 2.76 -10.54 32.70
C HIS A 181 4.22 -10.99 32.66
N THR A 182 4.84 -10.89 31.50
CA THR A 182 6.25 -11.23 31.31
C THR A 182 7.09 -9.96 31.38
N HIS A 183 8.14 -10.01 32.21
CA HIS A 183 9.08 -8.90 32.46
C HIS A 183 10.41 -9.48 32.91
N PRO A 184 11.48 -8.68 32.97
CA PRO A 184 12.75 -9.15 33.53
C PRO A 184 12.58 -9.66 34.96
N LEU A 185 13.01 -10.89 35.25
CA LEU A 185 12.91 -11.57 36.55
C LEU A 185 14.27 -11.76 37.15
N THR A 186 14.42 -11.48 38.46
CA THR A 186 15.53 -11.95 39.26
C THR A 186 15.49 -13.47 39.38
N ASP A 187 16.59 -14.10 39.77
CA ASP A 187 16.66 -15.56 39.98
C ASP A 187 15.60 -16.03 40.99
N GLU A 188 15.42 -15.27 42.08
CA GLU A 188 14.41 -15.56 43.09
C GLU A 188 12.99 -15.50 42.52
N GLU A 189 12.67 -14.47 41.76
CA GLU A 189 11.37 -14.34 41.09
C GLU A 189 11.14 -15.45 40.05
N PHE A 190 12.19 -15.82 39.30
CA PHE A 190 12.12 -16.95 38.35
C PHE A 190 11.78 -18.25 39.08
N TYR A 191 12.49 -18.60 40.16
CA TYR A 191 12.20 -19.80 40.94
C TYR A 191 10.84 -19.74 41.62
N HIS A 192 10.39 -18.56 42.05
CA HIS A 192 9.01 -18.39 42.58
C HIS A 192 7.96 -18.72 41.47
N LYS A 193 8.19 -18.30 40.24
CA LYS A 193 7.27 -18.66 39.10
C LYS A 193 7.18 -20.17 38.91
N THR A 194 8.24 -20.94 39.13
CA THR A 194 8.18 -22.41 39.02
C THR A 194 7.29 -23.09 40.08
N THR A 195 7.00 -22.42 41.20
CA THR A 195 6.14 -22.96 42.26
C THR A 195 4.65 -22.82 41.98
N LEU A 196 4.26 -21.98 41.02
CA LEU A 196 2.86 -21.75 40.67
C LEU A 196 2.18 -23.04 40.17
N GLN A 197 0.92 -23.27 40.57
CA GLN A 197 0.15 -24.47 40.23
C GLN A 197 -0.76 -24.32 39.00
N ASN A 198 -0.57 -23.24 38.24
CA ASN A 198 -1.31 -22.95 36.98
C ASN A 198 -0.46 -23.25 35.75
N LEU A 199 -0.98 -22.93 34.55
CA LEU A 199 -0.30 -23.10 33.27
C LEU A 199 1.01 -22.29 33.19
N GLU A 200 1.04 -21.05 33.75
CA GLU A 200 2.24 -20.24 33.84
C GLU A 200 3.35 -20.98 34.59
N GLY A 201 3.06 -21.54 35.77
CA GLY A 201 4.03 -22.30 36.54
C GLY A 201 4.53 -23.55 35.84
N LYS A 202 3.68 -24.23 35.06
CA LYS A 202 4.11 -25.35 34.20
C LYS A 202 5.13 -24.92 33.16
N ILE A 203 4.89 -23.78 32.51
CA ILE A 203 5.81 -23.20 31.50
C ILE A 203 7.18 -22.94 32.13
N TYR A 204 7.24 -22.24 33.28
CA TYR A 204 8.52 -21.95 33.93
C TYR A 204 9.24 -23.20 34.42
N ARG A 205 8.54 -24.22 34.95
CA ARG A 205 9.12 -25.51 35.31
C ARG A 205 9.74 -26.23 34.10
N GLU A 206 9.05 -26.23 32.97
CA GLU A 206 9.52 -26.92 31.78
C GLU A 206 10.73 -26.19 31.17
N ILE A 207 10.71 -24.88 31.10
CA ILE A 207 11.86 -24.09 30.66
C ILE A 207 13.04 -24.32 31.61
N HIS A 208 12.83 -24.36 32.93
CA HIS A 208 13.89 -24.66 33.89
C HIS A 208 14.46 -26.08 33.71
N ARG A 209 13.59 -27.10 33.54
CA ARG A 209 14.03 -28.49 33.26
C ARG A 209 14.89 -28.57 32.00
N MET A 210 14.45 -27.92 30.93
CA MET A 210 15.10 -27.93 29.63
C MET A 210 16.44 -27.19 29.66
N LEU A 211 16.43 -25.95 30.10
CA LEU A 211 17.59 -25.06 29.99
C LEU A 211 18.61 -25.25 31.12
N ASN A 212 18.27 -25.96 32.22
CA ASN A 212 19.21 -26.35 33.25
C ASN A 212 20.03 -27.62 32.91
N ASN A 213 19.71 -28.27 31.76
CA ASN A 213 20.43 -29.45 31.29
C ASN A 213 21.64 -29.03 30.42
N PRO A 214 22.89 -29.30 30.82
CA PRO A 214 24.08 -28.89 30.04
C PRO A 214 24.16 -29.49 28.66
N GLU A 215 23.59 -30.66 28.42
CA GLU A 215 23.59 -31.32 27.10
C GLU A 215 22.65 -30.56 26.15
N ILE A 216 21.48 -30.14 26.66
CA ILE A 216 20.55 -29.34 25.89
C ILE A 216 21.11 -27.92 25.61
N GLN A 217 21.78 -27.31 26.59
CA GLN A 217 22.44 -26.01 26.37
C GLN A 217 23.49 -26.11 25.26
N ARG A 218 24.34 -27.16 25.28
CA ARG A 218 25.32 -27.40 24.23
C ARG A 218 24.67 -27.65 22.89
N LEU A 219 23.60 -28.46 22.81
CA LEU A 219 22.86 -28.74 21.61
C LEU A 219 22.31 -27.43 20.99
N ILE A 220 21.70 -26.55 21.79
CA ILE A 220 21.23 -25.25 21.36
C ILE A 220 22.37 -24.41 20.80
N GLN A 221 23.51 -24.32 21.52
CA GLN A 221 24.67 -23.53 21.09
C GLN A 221 25.30 -24.04 19.79
N GLU A 222 25.27 -25.35 19.52
CA GLU A 222 25.83 -25.96 18.32
C GLU A 222 24.92 -25.88 17.10
N LYS A 223 23.62 -25.97 17.30
CA LYS A 223 22.64 -26.13 16.21
C LYS A 223 21.96 -24.83 15.78
N PHE A 224 21.91 -23.84 16.66
CA PHE A 224 21.34 -22.53 16.29
C PHE A 224 22.29 -21.78 15.36
N PRO A 225 21.75 -20.82 14.54
CA PRO A 225 22.59 -20.01 13.67
C PRO A 225 23.71 -19.27 14.43
N LYS A 226 24.81 -18.98 13.72
CA LYS A 226 25.96 -18.23 14.29
C LYS A 226 25.48 -16.98 15.03
N LYS A 227 26.06 -16.66 16.19
CA LYS A 227 25.71 -15.44 16.97
C LYS A 227 26.00 -14.14 16.23
N SER A 228 26.91 -14.17 15.23
CA SER A 228 27.21 -13.05 14.33
C SER A 228 26.08 -12.76 13.36
N ILE A 229 25.18 -13.70 13.11
CA ILE A 229 23.97 -13.49 12.31
C ILE A 229 22.92 -12.81 13.20
N THR A 230 22.69 -11.53 13.00
CA THR A 230 21.72 -10.75 13.81
C THR A 230 20.27 -11.05 13.43
N ARG A 231 20.04 -11.48 12.19
CA ARG A 231 18.74 -11.86 11.63
C ARG A 231 18.56 -13.37 11.72
N ARG A 232 17.95 -13.86 12.81
CA ARG A 232 17.78 -15.29 13.08
C ARG A 232 16.47 -15.57 13.79
N ASN A 233 15.49 -15.96 13.00
CA ASN A 233 14.11 -16.18 13.43
C ASN A 233 13.61 -17.60 13.21
N THR A 234 14.46 -18.53 12.78
CA THR A 234 14.07 -19.92 12.59
C THR A 234 13.70 -20.59 13.92
N GLY A 235 12.44 -21.01 14.04
CA GLY A 235 11.94 -21.68 15.24
C GLY A 235 11.73 -20.76 16.45
N TYR A 236 11.72 -21.36 17.65
CA TYR A 236 11.61 -20.60 18.90
C TYR A 236 12.98 -20.18 19.43
N ALA A 237 13.08 -18.97 19.95
CA ALA A 237 14.33 -18.36 20.41
C ALA A 237 14.86 -18.95 21.74
N LEU A 238 15.14 -20.24 21.78
CA LEU A 238 15.72 -20.91 22.95
C LEU A 238 17.16 -20.46 23.19
N ASP A 239 17.88 -20.11 22.13
CA ASP A 239 19.22 -19.52 22.19
C ASP A 239 19.26 -18.19 22.94
N ALA A 240 18.22 -17.39 22.84
CA ALA A 240 18.11 -16.16 23.60
C ALA A 240 17.87 -16.43 25.09
N LEU A 241 17.09 -17.47 25.44
CA LEU A 241 16.80 -17.79 26.84
C LEU A 241 17.98 -18.46 27.53
N VAL A 242 18.75 -19.30 26.85
CA VAL A 242 19.91 -20.00 27.43
C VAL A 242 21.03 -19.05 27.84
N ASP A 243 21.11 -17.89 27.19
CA ASP A 243 22.08 -16.84 27.52
C ASP A 243 21.63 -15.94 28.71
N MET A 244 20.44 -16.17 29.28
CA MET A 244 19.90 -15.40 30.40
C MET A 244 20.10 -16.09 31.75
N ARG A 245 20.05 -15.32 32.83
CA ARG A 245 19.98 -15.86 34.18
C ARG A 245 18.64 -16.58 34.40
N PRO A 246 18.57 -17.69 35.16
CA PRO A 246 19.70 -18.27 35.95
C PRO A 246 20.58 -19.24 35.14
N PHE A 247 20.40 -19.38 33.83
CA PHE A 247 21.09 -20.38 32.99
C PHE A 247 22.52 -19.94 32.59
N SER A 248 22.79 -18.63 32.62
CA SER A 248 24.13 -18.05 32.36
C SER A 248 24.45 -17.05 33.46
N GLU A 249 25.59 -17.20 34.13
CA GLU A 249 26.00 -16.36 35.27
C GLU A 249 26.09 -14.87 34.94
N ASN A 250 26.55 -14.56 33.73
CA ASN A 250 26.72 -13.18 33.25
C ASN A 250 25.57 -12.73 32.33
N GLY A 251 24.51 -13.52 32.24
CA GLY A 251 23.34 -13.23 31.42
C GLY A 251 22.49 -12.07 31.98
N GLU A 252 21.69 -11.48 31.09
CA GLU A 252 20.63 -10.57 31.51
C GLU A 252 19.58 -11.30 32.37
N LEU A 253 18.73 -10.53 33.05
CA LEU A 253 17.60 -11.08 33.78
C LEU A 253 16.66 -11.86 32.85
N PHE A 254 16.15 -13.00 33.32
CA PHE A 254 15.25 -13.82 32.55
C PHE A 254 14.01 -13.05 32.11
N ASN A 255 13.70 -13.10 30.81
CA ASN A 255 12.53 -12.41 30.27
C ASN A 255 11.84 -13.25 29.21
N LEU A 256 10.69 -13.82 29.58
CA LEU A 256 9.92 -14.67 28.69
C LEU A 256 9.34 -13.92 27.45
N SER A 257 9.28 -12.56 27.49
CA SER A 257 8.90 -11.75 26.34
C SER A 257 9.80 -12.00 25.13
N LYS A 258 11.10 -12.36 25.36
CA LYS A 258 12.06 -12.65 24.30
C LYS A 258 11.73 -13.93 23.52
N LEU A 259 11.08 -14.92 24.16
CA LEU A 259 10.55 -16.12 23.48
C LEU A 259 9.23 -15.84 22.75
N ILE A 260 8.38 -14.98 23.28
CA ILE A 260 7.11 -14.58 22.64
C ILE A 260 7.39 -13.81 21.34
N ALA A 261 8.46 -13.00 21.30
CA ALA A 261 8.92 -12.33 20.07
C ALA A 261 9.44 -13.38 19.06
N GLY A 262 8.80 -13.44 17.89
CA GLY A 262 9.10 -14.43 16.84
C GLY A 262 8.35 -15.76 16.99
N SER A 263 7.41 -15.87 17.92
CA SER A 263 6.61 -17.09 18.09
C SER A 263 5.40 -17.21 17.14
N GLU A 264 5.21 -16.27 16.25
CA GLU A 264 4.12 -16.26 15.25
C GLU A 264 2.70 -16.43 15.84
N GLY A 265 2.53 -16.01 17.10
CA GLY A 265 1.25 -16.18 17.83
C GLY A 265 0.90 -17.63 18.13
N THR A 266 1.87 -18.53 18.18
CA THR A 266 1.67 -19.95 18.49
C THR A 266 1.72 -20.24 20.01
N LEU A 267 2.33 -19.35 20.81
CA LEU A 267 2.54 -19.57 22.25
C LEU A 267 1.58 -18.75 23.11
N ALA A 268 1.29 -17.53 22.75
CA ALA A 268 0.43 -16.63 23.51
C ALA A 268 -0.21 -15.56 22.62
N VAL A 269 -1.31 -14.95 23.09
CA VAL A 269 -1.93 -13.80 22.44
C VAL A 269 -1.65 -12.54 23.24
N VAL A 270 -0.78 -11.69 22.74
CA VAL A 270 -0.39 -10.43 23.37
C VAL A 270 -1.47 -9.38 23.19
N HIS A 271 -1.89 -8.73 24.28
CA HIS A 271 -2.87 -7.63 24.26
C HIS A 271 -2.29 -6.27 24.68
N SER A 272 -1.10 -6.23 25.27
CA SER A 272 -0.32 -5.01 25.45
C SER A 272 1.16 -5.34 25.61
N MET A 273 2.03 -4.38 25.25
CA MET A 273 3.48 -4.56 25.32
C MET A 273 4.18 -3.25 25.70
N LYS A 274 5.32 -3.37 26.41
CA LYS A 274 6.22 -2.27 26.72
C LYS A 274 7.44 -2.35 25.82
N LEU A 275 7.70 -1.28 25.09
CA LEU A 275 8.81 -1.18 24.15
C LEU A 275 9.87 -0.22 24.68
N ASN A 276 11.13 -0.58 24.46
CA ASN A 276 12.25 0.33 24.59
C ASN A 276 12.28 1.32 23.42
N LEU A 277 12.58 2.56 23.70
CA LEU A 277 12.72 3.63 22.74
C LEU A 277 14.17 4.11 22.71
N ILE A 278 14.56 4.66 21.58
CA ILE A 278 15.90 5.23 21.37
C ILE A 278 15.78 6.71 21.01
N ASP A 279 16.85 7.47 21.22
CA ASP A 279 16.94 8.87 20.83
C ASP A 279 16.89 9.00 19.31
N LEU A 280 16.41 10.14 18.82
CA LEU A 280 16.45 10.43 17.40
C LEU A 280 17.89 10.32 16.87
N PRO A 281 18.09 9.74 15.67
CA PRO A 281 19.42 9.58 15.10
C PRO A 281 20.03 10.95 14.74
N GLU A 282 21.34 10.96 14.50
CA GLU A 282 22.08 12.14 14.03
C GLU A 282 21.34 12.80 12.83
N PRO A 283 21.22 14.16 12.83
CA PRO A 283 20.32 14.85 11.92
C PRO A 283 20.81 14.88 10.46
N GLU A 284 22.12 14.94 10.24
CA GLU A 284 22.68 14.96 8.89
C GLU A 284 22.74 13.54 8.33
N VAL A 285 22.29 13.36 7.10
CA VAL A 285 22.21 12.07 6.44
C VAL A 285 22.66 12.15 4.99
N ALA A 286 23.37 11.13 4.53
CA ALA A 286 23.77 10.94 3.14
C ALA A 286 23.55 9.50 2.72
N LEU A 287 23.19 9.31 1.46
CA LEU A 287 23.06 7.98 0.84
C LEU A 287 24.05 7.87 -0.31
N VAL A 288 25.11 7.07 -0.11
CA VAL A 288 26.09 6.78 -1.15
C VAL A 288 25.58 5.62 -2.01
N CYS A 289 25.37 5.89 -3.30
CA CYS A 289 24.87 4.91 -4.26
C CYS A 289 26.02 4.31 -5.05
N ILE A 290 26.58 3.18 -4.61
CA ILE A 290 27.76 2.59 -5.23
C ILE A 290 27.34 1.67 -6.36
N HIS A 291 27.73 2.01 -7.60
CA HIS A 291 27.37 1.28 -8.81
C HIS A 291 28.39 0.20 -9.11
N CYS A 292 27.91 -1.03 -9.34
CA CYS A 292 28.72 -2.21 -9.54
C CYS A 292 28.47 -2.86 -10.91
N THR A 293 29.50 -3.48 -11.47
CA THR A 293 29.44 -4.18 -12.76
C THR A 293 28.91 -5.61 -12.65
N SER A 294 28.83 -6.14 -11.42
CA SER A 294 28.25 -7.45 -11.13
C SER A 294 27.65 -7.49 -9.72
N LEU A 295 26.73 -8.44 -9.50
CA LEU A 295 26.17 -8.72 -8.18
C LEU A 295 27.29 -9.09 -7.18
N GLN A 296 28.24 -9.93 -7.57
CA GLN A 296 29.37 -10.34 -6.71
C GLN A 296 30.26 -9.17 -6.29
N GLU A 297 30.51 -8.21 -7.19
CA GLU A 297 31.24 -6.98 -6.85
C GLU A 297 30.50 -6.18 -5.77
N SER A 298 29.17 -6.04 -5.87
CA SER A 298 28.39 -5.32 -4.87
C SER A 298 28.46 -5.95 -3.47
N LEU A 299 28.58 -7.27 -3.38
CA LEU A 299 28.77 -7.97 -2.11
C LEU A 299 30.16 -7.76 -1.52
N GLN A 300 31.19 -7.61 -2.36
CA GLN A 300 32.52 -7.21 -1.90
C GLN A 300 32.54 -5.74 -1.42
N VAL A 301 31.80 -4.85 -2.11
CA VAL A 301 31.55 -3.47 -1.65
C VAL A 301 30.88 -3.47 -0.28
N ASN A 302 29.90 -4.37 -0.05
CA ASN A 302 29.23 -4.50 1.25
C ASN A 302 30.21 -4.84 2.38
N ILE A 303 31.10 -5.80 2.16
CA ILE A 303 32.14 -6.16 3.15
C ILE A 303 33.05 -4.98 3.46
N GLU A 304 33.40 -4.18 2.45
CA GLU A 304 34.20 -2.98 2.66
C GLU A 304 33.43 -1.90 3.42
N ALA A 305 32.15 -1.67 3.06
CA ALA A 305 31.27 -0.70 3.71
C ALA A 305 31.05 -1.00 5.20
N LEU A 306 30.92 -2.27 5.58
CA LEU A 306 30.76 -2.68 6.97
C LEU A 306 31.95 -2.36 7.90
N LYS A 307 33.11 -1.98 7.35
CA LYS A 307 34.25 -1.48 8.14
C LYS A 307 34.09 0.00 8.54
N HIS A 308 33.07 0.66 8.06
CA HIS A 308 32.75 2.07 8.31
C HIS A 308 31.50 2.20 9.18
N PRO A 309 31.27 3.37 9.82
CA PRO A 309 30.10 3.59 10.71
C PRO A 309 28.84 3.84 9.88
N ILE A 310 28.40 2.85 9.13
CA ILE A 310 27.21 2.89 8.29
C ILE A 310 25.95 2.54 9.10
N LEU A 311 24.80 3.05 8.67
CA LEU A 311 23.51 2.73 9.28
C LEU A 311 22.73 1.70 8.48
N ALA A 312 22.93 1.68 7.18
CA ALA A 312 22.31 0.71 6.29
C ALA A 312 23.22 0.39 5.10
N SER A 313 23.12 -0.82 4.59
CA SER A 313 23.75 -1.28 3.35
C SER A 313 22.76 -2.17 2.62
N GLU A 314 22.17 -1.63 1.54
CA GLU A 314 21.03 -2.20 0.84
C GLU A 314 21.34 -2.41 -0.64
N LEU A 315 21.01 -3.55 -1.18
CA LEU A 315 21.26 -3.91 -2.57
C LEU A 315 20.00 -3.72 -3.42
N VAL A 316 20.19 -3.24 -4.65
CA VAL A 316 19.17 -3.19 -5.72
C VAL A 316 19.81 -3.68 -7.01
N ASP A 317 19.27 -4.73 -7.61
CA ASP A 317 19.77 -5.32 -8.86
C ASP A 317 19.22 -4.66 -10.13
N ASP A 318 19.72 -5.09 -11.28
CA ASP A 318 19.33 -4.59 -12.60
C ASP A 318 17.87 -4.92 -12.95
N TYR A 319 17.31 -6.02 -12.46
CA TYR A 319 15.89 -6.34 -12.67
C TYR A 319 14.98 -5.26 -12.06
N ILE A 320 15.20 -4.90 -10.80
CA ILE A 320 14.41 -3.85 -10.14
C ILE A 320 14.64 -2.51 -10.83
N LEU A 321 15.89 -2.18 -11.16
CA LEU A 321 16.22 -0.93 -11.86
C LEU A 321 15.53 -0.83 -13.22
N SER A 322 15.42 -1.94 -13.96
CA SER A 322 14.74 -1.97 -15.27
C SER A 322 13.25 -1.64 -15.16
N PHE A 323 12.55 -2.12 -14.13
CA PHE A 323 11.13 -1.81 -13.91
C PHE A 323 10.85 -0.36 -13.50
N THR A 324 11.89 0.41 -13.17
CA THR A 324 11.74 1.86 -12.91
C THR A 324 11.80 2.69 -14.19
N GLU A 325 12.30 2.14 -15.31
CA GLU A 325 12.37 2.83 -16.60
C GLU A 325 10.96 3.08 -17.17
N GLY A 326 10.66 4.33 -17.51
CA GLY A 326 9.35 4.73 -18.00
C GLY A 326 8.21 4.61 -16.98
N HIS A 327 8.50 4.21 -15.73
CA HIS A 327 7.47 4.09 -14.71
C HIS A 327 7.04 5.47 -14.18
N PRO A 328 5.75 5.83 -14.20
CA PRO A 328 5.26 7.20 -13.91
C PRO A 328 5.74 7.78 -12.56
N ASN A 329 5.93 6.93 -11.55
CA ASN A 329 6.33 7.38 -10.20
C ASN A 329 7.84 7.39 -10.00
N PHE A 330 8.57 6.48 -10.64
CA PHE A 330 9.99 6.23 -10.33
C PHE A 330 10.96 6.80 -11.36
N GLU A 331 10.52 7.08 -12.59
CA GLU A 331 11.38 7.66 -13.64
C GLU A 331 12.09 8.93 -13.19
N LYS A 332 11.38 9.81 -12.47
CA LYS A 332 11.92 11.05 -11.91
C LYS A 332 13.02 10.84 -10.86
N ASP A 333 13.04 9.66 -10.23
CA ASP A 333 13.94 9.33 -9.13
C ASP A 333 15.23 8.67 -9.60
N ARG A 334 15.34 8.36 -10.90
CA ARG A 334 16.48 7.70 -11.56
C ARG A 334 17.71 8.59 -11.78
N GLY A 335 17.61 9.89 -11.52
CA GLY A 335 18.66 10.88 -11.86
C GLY A 335 20.05 10.62 -11.26
N PHE A 336 20.16 9.70 -10.28
CA PHE A 336 21.44 9.30 -9.71
C PHE A 336 22.05 8.06 -10.36
N ILE A 337 21.33 7.38 -11.28
CA ILE A 337 21.81 6.16 -11.93
C ILE A 337 22.74 6.53 -13.09
N GLU A 338 24.00 6.13 -12.97
CA GLU A 338 25.04 6.34 -13.99
C GLU A 338 25.34 5.05 -14.75
N GLY A 339 25.25 5.09 -16.06
CA GLY A 339 25.49 3.93 -16.92
C GLY A 339 24.41 2.83 -16.79
N LYS A 340 24.84 1.58 -16.79
CA LYS A 340 23.99 0.38 -16.64
C LYS A 340 24.56 -0.50 -15.54
N PRO A 341 24.32 -0.20 -14.27
CA PRO A 341 24.81 -1.03 -13.18
C PRO A 341 24.09 -2.39 -13.15
N ALA A 342 24.85 -3.46 -12.93
CA ALA A 342 24.30 -4.78 -12.65
C ALA A 342 23.71 -4.85 -11.23
N ALA A 343 24.25 -4.02 -10.33
CA ALA A 343 23.69 -3.78 -9.00
C ALA A 343 24.12 -2.41 -8.48
N ILE A 344 23.30 -1.81 -7.61
CA ILE A 344 23.65 -0.61 -6.84
C ILE A 344 23.59 -0.99 -5.36
N LEU A 345 24.68 -0.70 -4.62
CA LEU A 345 24.64 -0.77 -3.16
C LEU A 345 24.36 0.62 -2.60
N LEU A 346 23.28 0.75 -1.86
CA LEU A 346 22.83 1.97 -1.18
C LEU A 346 23.37 1.96 0.26
N VAL A 347 24.30 2.83 0.57
CA VAL A 347 24.96 2.89 1.89
C VAL A 347 24.60 4.20 2.58
N GLU A 348 23.84 4.10 3.71
CA GLU A 348 23.47 5.25 4.52
C GLU A 348 24.53 5.55 5.59
N LEU A 349 24.89 6.84 5.66
CA LEU A 349 25.76 7.39 6.67
C LEU A 349 25.08 8.58 7.34
N ARG A 350 25.37 8.78 8.63
CA ARG A 350 24.92 9.96 9.38
C ARG A 350 26.06 10.70 10.06
N GLY A 351 25.83 11.96 10.35
CA GLY A 351 26.79 12.82 11.00
C GLY A 351 26.13 13.81 11.94
N THR A 352 26.92 14.26 12.93
CA THR A 352 26.50 15.29 13.87
C THR A 352 26.31 16.65 13.17
N ASP A 353 27.09 16.90 12.13
CA ASP A 353 27.03 18.06 11.24
C ASP A 353 27.45 17.66 9.82
N HIS A 354 27.31 18.60 8.89
CA HIS A 354 27.59 18.38 7.47
C HIS A 354 29.05 18.02 7.21
N GLN A 355 30.02 18.64 7.91
CA GLN A 355 31.45 18.38 7.73
C GLN A 355 31.85 16.97 8.24
N ASP A 356 31.33 16.52 9.38
CA ASP A 356 31.52 15.16 9.89
C ASP A 356 30.98 14.14 8.88
N LEU A 357 29.78 14.39 8.34
CA LEU A 357 29.16 13.51 7.37
C LEU A 357 29.95 13.45 6.05
N GLU A 358 30.40 14.60 5.50
CA GLU A 358 31.26 14.65 4.30
C GLU A 358 32.57 13.85 4.48
N ASN A 359 33.17 13.93 5.66
CA ASN A 359 34.36 13.16 5.98
C ASN A 359 34.11 11.65 5.98
N LYS A 360 32.99 11.22 6.61
CA LYS A 360 32.58 9.82 6.63
C LYS A 360 32.31 9.29 5.21
N VAL A 361 31.58 10.06 4.38
CA VAL A 361 31.29 9.74 2.97
C VAL A 361 32.58 9.63 2.15
N SER A 362 33.47 10.62 2.26
CA SER A 362 34.74 10.64 1.54
C SER A 362 35.62 9.45 1.91
N THR A 363 35.67 9.08 3.21
CA THR A 363 36.45 7.97 3.71
C THR A 363 35.94 6.63 3.12
N LEU A 364 34.64 6.41 3.10
CA LEU A 364 34.03 5.23 2.49
C LEU A 364 34.36 5.15 0.99
N ILE A 365 34.14 6.24 0.23
CA ILE A 365 34.38 6.26 -1.20
C ILE A 365 35.88 6.01 -1.51
N GLN A 366 36.79 6.61 -0.75
CA GLN A 366 38.23 6.39 -0.92
C GLN A 366 38.63 4.95 -0.63
N SER A 367 38.04 4.32 0.40
CA SER A 367 38.26 2.92 0.72
C SER A 367 37.82 2.02 -0.44
N CYS A 368 36.62 2.20 -0.98
CA CYS A 368 36.13 1.46 -2.14
C CYS A 368 37.03 1.64 -3.37
N LYS A 369 37.43 2.88 -3.68
CA LYS A 369 38.34 3.19 -4.80
C LYS A 369 39.71 2.54 -4.65
N LYS A 370 40.27 2.51 -3.43
CA LYS A 370 41.54 1.84 -3.13
C LYS A 370 41.46 0.35 -3.39
N GLN A 371 40.31 -0.28 -3.11
CA GLN A 371 40.07 -1.69 -3.37
C GLN A 371 39.59 -1.96 -4.82
N LYS A 372 39.43 -0.93 -5.64
CA LYS A 372 38.91 -0.99 -7.02
C LYS A 372 37.48 -1.59 -7.07
N LEU A 373 36.66 -1.24 -6.11
CA LEU A 373 35.27 -1.69 -5.96
C LEU A 373 34.31 -0.57 -6.36
N GLY A 374 33.37 -0.84 -7.28
CA GLY A 374 32.42 0.12 -7.83
C GLY A 374 33.05 1.03 -8.89
N TYR A 375 32.21 1.51 -9.85
CA TYR A 375 32.68 2.38 -10.92
C TYR A 375 32.11 3.81 -10.83
N ALA A 376 31.01 4.03 -10.09
CA ALA A 376 30.42 5.32 -9.81
C ALA A 376 29.90 5.39 -8.36
N TYR A 377 29.89 6.60 -7.77
CA TYR A 377 29.57 6.83 -6.36
C TYR A 377 28.69 8.07 -6.17
N PRO A 378 27.58 8.24 -6.93
CA PRO A 378 26.71 9.36 -6.70
C PRO A 378 26.20 9.33 -5.25
N THR A 379 26.21 10.50 -4.61
CA THR A 379 25.78 10.66 -3.21
C THR A 379 24.55 11.54 -3.15
N LEU A 380 23.49 11.05 -2.56
CA LEU A 380 22.23 11.75 -2.37
C LEU A 380 22.22 12.43 -0.98
N TRP A 381 21.78 13.69 -0.94
CA TRP A 381 21.75 14.54 0.24
C TRP A 381 20.36 15.11 0.48
N GLY A 382 20.01 15.36 1.72
CA GLY A 382 18.76 16.02 2.09
C GLY A 382 17.53 15.31 1.49
N ASN A 383 16.69 16.06 0.79
CA ASN A 383 15.45 15.51 0.21
C ASN A 383 15.68 14.49 -0.92
N ASP A 384 16.85 14.50 -1.55
CA ASP A 384 17.15 13.58 -2.65
C ASP A 384 17.36 12.13 -2.19
N ILE A 385 17.67 11.89 -0.92
CA ILE A 385 17.81 10.57 -0.30
C ILE A 385 16.56 9.71 -0.52
N ALA A 386 15.39 10.35 -0.50
CA ALA A 386 14.12 9.66 -0.75
C ALA A 386 14.10 8.95 -2.11
N LYS A 387 14.79 9.47 -3.15
CA LYS A 387 14.84 8.86 -4.48
C LYS A 387 15.43 7.44 -4.44
N GLY A 388 16.54 7.26 -3.73
CA GLY A 388 17.18 5.94 -3.57
C GLY A 388 16.29 4.99 -2.76
N TRP A 389 15.77 5.46 -1.63
CA TRP A 389 14.94 4.64 -0.76
C TRP A 389 13.59 4.28 -1.35
N ASP A 390 12.96 5.15 -2.13
CA ASP A 390 11.67 4.89 -2.77
C ASP A 390 11.81 3.77 -3.83
N ILE A 391 12.87 3.79 -4.65
CA ILE A 391 13.19 2.70 -5.59
C ILE A 391 13.41 1.38 -4.82
N ARG A 392 14.22 1.42 -3.74
CA ARG A 392 14.51 0.22 -2.94
C ARG A 392 13.25 -0.37 -2.29
N LYS A 393 12.41 0.46 -1.66
CA LYS A 393 11.18 0.02 -0.98
C LYS A 393 10.13 -0.52 -1.94
N ALA A 394 10.12 -0.04 -3.17
CA ALA A 394 9.16 -0.47 -4.19
C ALA A 394 9.53 -1.83 -4.83
N GLY A 395 10.73 -2.37 -4.61
CA GLY A 395 11.28 -3.55 -5.28
C GLY A 395 10.30 -4.72 -5.37
N LEU A 396 9.75 -5.21 -4.25
CA LEU A 396 8.76 -6.30 -4.21
C LEU A 396 7.54 -6.05 -5.11
N GLY A 397 7.05 -4.80 -5.17
CA GLY A 397 5.91 -4.45 -6.01
C GLY A 397 6.29 -4.29 -7.48
N LEU A 398 7.48 -3.74 -7.76
CA LEU A 398 7.96 -3.50 -9.11
C LEU A 398 8.18 -4.79 -9.88
N ILE A 399 8.82 -5.79 -9.27
CA ILE A 399 9.07 -7.09 -9.92
C ILE A 399 7.78 -7.85 -10.26
N ARG A 400 6.65 -7.54 -9.60
CA ARG A 400 5.31 -8.08 -9.96
C ARG A 400 4.75 -7.52 -11.27
N ASN A 401 5.47 -6.63 -11.95
CA ASN A 401 5.11 -6.18 -13.29
C ASN A 401 5.74 -7.06 -14.39
N LEU A 402 6.42 -8.15 -14.06
CA LEU A 402 6.89 -9.14 -15.01
C LEU A 402 5.72 -9.73 -15.80
N GLU A 403 5.84 -9.78 -17.12
CA GLU A 403 4.80 -10.27 -18.02
C GLU A 403 4.72 -11.81 -18.01
N GLY A 404 3.51 -12.34 -18.14
CA GLY A 404 3.26 -13.79 -18.22
C GLY A 404 2.96 -14.45 -16.89
N ASP A 405 2.87 -15.79 -16.91
CA ASP A 405 2.52 -16.62 -15.75
C ASP A 405 3.73 -16.98 -14.87
N THR A 406 4.93 -16.85 -15.40
CA THR A 406 6.17 -16.97 -14.61
C THR A 406 6.37 -15.68 -13.84
N GLN A 407 6.29 -15.76 -12.51
CA GLN A 407 6.31 -14.60 -11.63
C GLN A 407 7.39 -14.76 -10.55
N PRO A 408 7.94 -13.67 -10.00
CA PRO A 408 8.80 -13.75 -8.85
C PRO A 408 8.04 -14.34 -7.65
N VAL A 409 8.67 -15.25 -6.93
CA VAL A 409 8.07 -15.93 -5.78
C VAL A 409 8.93 -15.71 -4.54
N ASN A 410 8.28 -15.28 -3.44
CA ASN A 410 8.94 -15.13 -2.14
C ASN A 410 9.34 -16.53 -1.62
N LEU A 411 10.55 -17.00 -1.93
CA LEU A 411 11.03 -18.35 -1.64
C LEU A 411 12.34 -18.36 -0.86
N ILE A 412 13.41 -17.82 -1.45
CA ILE A 412 14.75 -17.76 -0.83
C ILE A 412 14.99 -16.36 -0.20
N GLU A 413 13.94 -15.62 -0.01
CA GLU A 413 13.94 -14.18 0.26
C GLU A 413 14.35 -13.78 1.69
N ASP A 414 14.45 -14.72 2.63
CA ASP A 414 14.61 -14.46 4.07
C ASP A 414 15.77 -15.27 4.70
N CYS A 415 16.57 -15.91 3.85
CA CYS A 415 17.73 -16.67 4.32
C CYS A 415 18.87 -15.73 4.70
N ALA A 416 19.36 -15.85 5.94
CA ALA A 416 20.44 -15.03 6.46
C ALA A 416 21.70 -15.85 6.78
N VAL A 417 22.86 -15.30 6.44
CA VAL A 417 24.20 -15.84 6.75
C VAL A 417 25.04 -14.75 7.40
N ASP A 418 26.20 -15.10 7.92
CA ASP A 418 27.18 -14.09 8.33
C ASP A 418 27.49 -13.15 7.13
N PRO A 419 27.49 -11.83 7.31
CA PRO A 419 27.77 -10.89 6.21
C PRO A 419 29.09 -11.17 5.46
N LEU A 420 30.07 -11.77 6.12
CA LEU A 420 31.33 -12.14 5.49
C LEU A 420 31.20 -13.40 4.61
N ASP A 421 30.24 -14.26 4.91
CA ASP A 421 29.94 -15.46 4.11
C ASP A 421 29.02 -15.16 2.93
N LEU A 422 28.36 -13.99 2.92
CA LEU A 422 27.32 -13.65 1.95
C LEU A 422 27.76 -13.78 0.47
N PRO A 423 28.99 -13.35 0.06
CA PRO A 423 29.41 -13.52 -1.33
C PRO A 423 29.51 -15.01 -1.75
N ALA A 424 30.03 -15.88 -0.88
CA ALA A 424 30.15 -17.30 -1.15
C ALA A 424 28.77 -17.98 -1.19
N TYR A 425 27.91 -17.67 -0.22
CA TYR A 425 26.53 -18.15 -0.19
C TYR A 425 25.76 -17.78 -1.46
N ILE A 426 25.80 -16.51 -1.88
CA ILE A 426 25.13 -16.05 -3.08
C ILE A 426 25.68 -16.70 -4.35
N ALA A 427 27.00 -16.97 -4.41
CA ALA A 427 27.57 -17.68 -5.55
C ALA A 427 27.02 -19.13 -5.66
N GLU A 428 26.85 -19.84 -4.53
CA GLU A 428 26.21 -21.17 -4.53
C GLU A 428 24.73 -21.09 -4.91
N ILE A 429 24.00 -20.09 -4.45
CA ILE A 429 22.59 -19.87 -4.86
C ILE A 429 22.49 -19.54 -6.36
N GLN A 430 23.39 -18.75 -6.92
CA GLN A 430 23.43 -18.50 -8.38
C GLN A 430 23.63 -19.80 -9.15
N GLN A 431 24.57 -20.65 -8.71
CA GLN A 431 24.80 -21.98 -9.32
C GLN A 431 23.55 -22.88 -9.20
N LEU A 432 22.85 -22.84 -8.06
CA LEU A 432 21.58 -23.56 -7.89
C LEU A 432 20.51 -23.10 -8.89
N LEU A 433 20.35 -21.79 -9.07
CA LEU A 433 19.39 -21.22 -10.02
C LEU A 433 19.76 -21.56 -11.47
N GLU A 434 21.06 -21.50 -11.83
CA GLU A 434 21.58 -21.91 -13.15
C GLU A 434 21.33 -23.40 -13.43
N LYS A 435 21.58 -24.28 -12.44
CA LYS A 435 21.30 -25.72 -12.52
C LYS A 435 19.84 -25.99 -12.90
N HIS A 436 18.92 -25.21 -12.33
CA HIS A 436 17.48 -25.34 -12.58
C HIS A 436 16.95 -24.41 -13.69
N GLN A 437 17.84 -23.77 -14.47
CA GLN A 437 17.51 -22.89 -15.60
C GLN A 437 16.49 -21.80 -15.24
N THR A 438 16.53 -21.28 -14.02
CA THR A 438 15.67 -20.19 -13.57
C THR A 438 16.48 -18.94 -13.21
N LYS A 439 15.81 -17.79 -13.22
CA LYS A 439 16.39 -16.50 -12.86
C LYS A 439 15.76 -16.03 -11.56
N ALA A 440 16.38 -15.06 -10.90
CA ALA A 440 15.83 -14.40 -9.71
C ALA A 440 16.14 -12.92 -9.72
N ALA A 441 15.33 -12.14 -9.00
CA ALA A 441 15.66 -10.78 -8.60
C ALA A 441 16.35 -10.81 -7.24
N TYR A 442 17.33 -9.90 -7.02
CA TYR A 442 18.12 -9.80 -5.79
C TYR A 442 18.01 -8.38 -5.22
N TYR A 443 17.59 -8.27 -3.99
CA TYR A 443 17.54 -6.97 -3.32
C TYR A 443 17.57 -7.12 -1.80
N ALA A 444 17.70 -6.03 -1.09
CA ALA A 444 17.63 -5.88 0.38
C ALA A 444 18.96 -5.91 1.11
N HIS A 445 18.95 -6.32 2.24
CA HIS A 445 19.67 -6.18 3.49
C HIS A 445 21.10 -6.78 3.46
N ALA A 446 21.91 -6.41 2.45
CA ALA A 446 23.27 -6.92 2.31
C ALA A 446 24.11 -6.72 3.59
N GLY A 447 23.93 -5.54 4.26
CA GLY A 447 24.62 -5.24 5.51
C GLY A 447 24.33 -6.21 6.65
N ALA A 448 23.15 -6.83 6.65
CA ALA A 448 22.76 -7.80 7.66
C ALA A 448 23.01 -9.26 7.25
N GLY A 449 23.64 -9.50 6.09
CA GLY A 449 23.88 -10.86 5.58
C GLY A 449 22.66 -11.55 5.00
N GLU A 450 21.64 -10.79 4.61
CA GLU A 450 20.37 -11.29 4.06
C GLU A 450 20.05 -10.60 2.75
N LEU A 451 19.77 -11.36 1.69
CA LEU A 451 19.23 -10.83 0.44
C LEU A 451 17.91 -11.49 0.15
N HIS A 452 16.93 -10.67 -0.24
CA HIS A 452 15.71 -11.19 -0.81
C HIS A 452 15.98 -11.71 -2.21
N ILE A 453 15.91 -13.02 -2.38
CA ILE A 453 16.09 -13.71 -3.65
C ILE A 453 14.75 -14.27 -4.06
N GLU A 454 14.19 -13.70 -5.12
CA GLU A 454 12.87 -14.12 -5.64
C GLU A 454 13.03 -14.83 -6.98
N PRO A 455 13.08 -16.19 -7.00
CA PRO A 455 13.11 -16.96 -8.23
C PRO A 455 11.84 -16.75 -9.08
N PHE A 456 11.98 -16.76 -10.40
CA PHE A 456 10.88 -16.63 -11.33
C PHE A 456 10.28 -18.00 -11.63
N ILE A 457 9.09 -18.27 -11.08
CA ILE A 457 8.44 -19.58 -11.10
C ILE A 457 6.98 -19.45 -11.57
N ASN A 458 6.54 -20.37 -12.42
CA ASN A 458 5.13 -20.49 -12.78
C ASN A 458 4.40 -21.44 -11.83
N LEU A 459 3.78 -20.89 -10.77
CA LEU A 459 3.01 -21.67 -9.80
C LEU A 459 1.65 -22.18 -10.32
N LYS A 460 1.31 -21.90 -11.59
CA LYS A 460 0.12 -22.48 -12.24
C LYS A 460 0.41 -23.85 -12.84
N SER A 461 1.67 -24.23 -13.04
CA SER A 461 2.08 -25.52 -13.60
C SER A 461 2.60 -26.48 -12.54
N GLU A 462 2.44 -27.78 -12.77
CA GLU A 462 2.96 -28.82 -11.88
C GLU A 462 4.49 -28.80 -11.80
N GLU A 463 5.18 -28.53 -12.93
CA GLU A 463 6.62 -28.38 -12.98
C GLU A 463 7.09 -27.18 -12.13
N GLY A 464 6.37 -26.07 -12.18
CA GLY A 464 6.68 -24.90 -11.38
C GLY A 464 6.48 -25.16 -9.89
N ILE A 465 5.43 -25.87 -9.49
CA ILE A 465 5.21 -26.26 -8.08
C ILE A 465 6.32 -27.21 -7.61
N LYS A 466 6.74 -28.16 -8.46
CA LYS A 466 7.88 -29.03 -8.14
C LYS A 466 9.18 -28.24 -8.02
N LEU A 467 9.44 -27.30 -8.92
CA LEU A 467 10.60 -26.42 -8.87
C LEU A 467 10.60 -25.57 -7.59
N PHE A 468 9.45 -25.03 -7.20
CA PHE A 468 9.25 -24.25 -5.99
C PHE A 468 9.74 -25.02 -4.74
N ARG A 469 9.36 -26.30 -4.60
CA ARG A 469 9.82 -27.16 -3.51
C ARG A 469 11.32 -27.49 -3.64
N THR A 470 11.76 -27.88 -4.83
CA THR A 470 13.15 -28.31 -5.06
C THR A 470 14.15 -27.22 -4.70
N LEU A 471 13.87 -25.97 -5.15
CA LEU A 471 14.76 -24.84 -4.87
C LEU A 471 14.91 -24.58 -3.37
N LEU A 472 13.82 -24.64 -2.58
CA LEU A 472 13.93 -24.41 -1.13
C LEU A 472 14.66 -25.58 -0.44
N THR A 473 14.38 -26.82 -0.83
CA THR A 473 15.07 -28.00 -0.28
C THR A 473 16.58 -27.91 -0.51
N GLU A 474 17.03 -27.61 -1.73
CA GLU A 474 18.46 -27.48 -2.04
C GLU A 474 19.07 -26.23 -1.37
N THR A 475 18.30 -25.15 -1.20
CA THR A 475 18.74 -23.96 -0.44
C THR A 475 18.99 -24.28 1.03
N VAL A 476 18.16 -25.09 1.67
CA VAL A 476 18.38 -25.54 3.06
C VAL A 476 19.72 -26.30 3.17
N GLU A 477 20.03 -27.18 2.23
CA GLU A 477 21.30 -27.89 2.22
C GLU A 477 22.54 -26.98 2.05
N ILE A 478 22.40 -25.93 1.23
CA ILE A 478 23.46 -24.91 1.10
C ILE A 478 23.58 -24.15 2.44
N LEU A 479 22.45 -23.70 3.01
CA LEU A 479 22.42 -22.87 4.21
C LEU A 479 23.07 -23.57 5.44
N LYS A 480 22.91 -24.89 5.57
CA LYS A 480 23.58 -25.71 6.62
C LYS A 480 25.09 -25.51 6.65
N LYS A 481 25.76 -25.36 5.49
CA LYS A 481 27.21 -25.17 5.40
C LYS A 481 27.66 -23.89 6.08
N TYR A 482 26.79 -22.89 6.14
CA TYR A 482 27.07 -21.57 6.69
C TYR A 482 26.58 -21.40 8.14
N ASN A 483 25.92 -22.41 8.73
CA ASN A 483 25.17 -22.28 9.99
C ASN A 483 24.26 -21.03 9.95
N GLY A 484 23.53 -20.87 8.85
CA GLY A 484 22.65 -19.74 8.58
C GLY A 484 21.25 -19.92 9.17
N SER A 485 20.43 -18.89 9.08
CA SER A 485 19.00 -18.89 9.45
C SER A 485 18.13 -18.99 8.21
N LEU A 486 17.16 -19.91 8.21
CA LEU A 486 16.20 -20.06 7.11
C LEU A 486 15.18 -18.91 7.10
N SER A 487 14.93 -18.32 8.25
CA SER A 487 14.16 -17.12 8.43
C SER A 487 14.98 -16.05 9.14
N GLY A 488 15.21 -14.93 8.49
CA GLY A 488 15.91 -13.78 9.06
C GLY A 488 14.96 -12.83 9.80
N GLU A 489 13.88 -12.40 9.16
CA GLU A 489 12.93 -11.44 9.72
C GLU A 489 11.44 -11.74 9.43
N HIS A 490 11.15 -12.50 8.36
CA HIS A 490 9.77 -12.73 7.92
C HIS A 490 9.05 -13.82 8.71
N GLY A 491 9.77 -14.70 9.43
CA GLY A 491 9.24 -15.85 10.15
C GLY A 491 9.16 -17.11 9.28
N ASP A 492 8.92 -18.25 9.91
CA ASP A 492 8.89 -19.55 9.23
C ASP A 492 7.57 -19.79 8.48
N GLY A 493 6.46 -19.52 9.12
CA GLY A 493 5.12 -19.65 8.56
C GLY A 493 4.83 -21.06 8.01
N ARG A 494 4.07 -21.09 6.90
CA ARG A 494 3.80 -22.33 6.12
C ARG A 494 4.91 -22.62 5.12
N LEU A 495 5.68 -21.63 4.75
CA LEU A 495 6.71 -21.75 3.70
C LEU A 495 7.93 -22.51 4.19
N ARG A 496 8.42 -22.18 5.38
CA ARG A 496 9.72 -22.63 5.91
C ARG A 496 9.60 -23.62 7.06
N GLY A 497 8.49 -23.60 7.81
CA GLY A 497 8.34 -24.40 9.03
C GLY A 497 8.51 -25.91 8.82
N GLU A 498 8.20 -26.43 7.63
CA GLU A 498 8.42 -27.84 7.27
C GLU A 498 9.92 -28.22 7.32
N PHE A 499 10.82 -27.28 7.02
CA PHE A 499 12.27 -27.52 6.92
C PHE A 499 13.05 -27.26 8.22
N ILE A 500 12.36 -26.83 9.29
CA ILE A 500 13.03 -26.60 10.59
C ILE A 500 13.72 -27.88 11.11
N PRO A 501 13.10 -29.09 11.10
CA PRO A 501 13.78 -30.31 11.55
C PRO A 501 15.00 -30.64 10.68
N GLU A 502 14.98 -30.32 9.40
CA GLU A 502 16.09 -30.58 8.50
C GLU A 502 17.26 -29.62 8.74
N LEU A 503 16.99 -28.32 8.96
CA LEU A 503 18.01 -27.32 9.24
C LEU A 503 18.60 -27.43 10.65
N MET A 504 17.73 -27.48 11.69
CA MET A 504 18.11 -27.41 13.10
C MET A 504 18.44 -28.79 13.71
N GLY A 505 18.05 -29.87 13.03
CA GLY A 505 18.12 -31.23 13.53
C GLY A 505 16.89 -31.66 14.33
N PRO A 506 16.61 -32.99 14.34
CA PRO A 506 15.40 -33.52 14.99
C PRO A 506 15.37 -33.27 16.51
N ASP A 507 16.52 -33.25 17.17
CA ASP A 507 16.60 -33.06 18.63
C ASP A 507 16.18 -31.63 19.04
N VAL A 508 16.64 -30.61 18.34
CA VAL A 508 16.20 -29.20 18.57
C VAL A 508 14.72 -29.04 18.22
N TYR A 509 14.28 -29.68 17.15
CA TYR A 509 12.86 -29.62 16.76
C TYR A 509 11.96 -30.26 17.82
N GLU A 510 12.41 -31.30 18.51
CA GLU A 510 11.68 -31.88 19.64
C GLU A 510 11.54 -30.88 20.79
N LEU A 511 12.60 -30.10 21.12
CA LEU A 511 12.50 -29.03 22.10
C LEU A 511 11.43 -27.98 21.70
N PHE A 512 11.32 -27.65 20.42
CA PHE A 512 10.27 -26.75 19.95
C PHE A 512 8.88 -27.33 20.15
N LYS A 513 8.69 -28.63 19.93
CA LYS A 513 7.40 -29.30 20.20
C LYS A 513 7.08 -29.31 21.68
N GLU A 514 8.07 -29.57 22.56
CA GLU A 514 7.90 -29.50 24.01
C GLU A 514 7.47 -28.09 24.47
N ILE A 515 8.11 -27.03 23.96
CA ILE A 515 7.73 -25.65 24.24
C ILE A 515 6.28 -25.38 23.76
N LYS A 516 5.96 -25.74 22.53
CA LYS A 516 4.59 -25.60 22.01
C LYS A 516 3.59 -26.32 22.89
N GLN A 517 3.87 -27.56 23.25
CA GLN A 517 2.98 -28.43 24.05
C GLN A 517 2.75 -27.87 25.46
N VAL A 518 3.76 -27.28 26.10
CA VAL A 518 3.58 -26.73 27.45
C VAL A 518 2.80 -25.42 27.45
N PHE A 519 3.00 -24.55 26.45
CA PHE A 519 2.26 -23.31 26.32
C PHE A 519 0.81 -23.53 25.83
N ASP A 520 0.63 -24.48 24.95
CA ASP A 520 -0.64 -24.74 24.28
C ASP A 520 -0.94 -26.25 24.18
N PRO A 521 -1.31 -26.87 25.32
CA PRO A 521 -1.54 -28.32 25.39
C PRO A 521 -2.58 -28.86 24.42
N HIS A 522 -3.46 -28.03 23.93
CA HIS A 522 -4.55 -28.39 23.02
C HIS A 522 -4.32 -27.96 21.57
N ASN A 523 -3.13 -27.42 21.26
CA ASN A 523 -2.75 -26.91 19.94
C ASN A 523 -3.81 -25.98 19.33
N LEU A 524 -4.24 -24.97 20.13
CA LEU A 524 -5.26 -24.00 19.73
C LEU A 524 -4.68 -22.82 18.97
N PHE A 525 -3.49 -22.34 19.39
CA PHE A 525 -2.89 -21.12 18.85
C PHE A 525 -2.11 -21.38 17.58
N ASN A 526 -2.56 -20.76 16.49
CA ASN A 526 -1.93 -20.73 15.17
C ASN A 526 -1.33 -22.07 14.73
N LYS A 527 -2.12 -23.10 14.79
CA LYS A 527 -1.75 -24.48 14.48
C LYS A 527 -1.02 -24.60 13.13
N GLY A 528 0.00 -25.46 13.08
CA GLY A 528 0.77 -25.75 11.86
C GLY A 528 1.70 -24.61 11.44
N LYS A 529 2.24 -23.89 12.42
CA LYS A 529 3.32 -22.90 12.26
C LYS A 529 4.43 -23.25 13.24
N ILE A 530 5.67 -23.14 12.79
CA ILE A 530 6.89 -23.52 13.51
C ILE A 530 6.94 -25.03 13.79
N THR A 531 5.90 -25.58 14.39
CA THR A 531 5.76 -27.02 14.64
C THR A 531 4.62 -27.63 13.85
N GLU A 532 4.76 -28.89 13.44
CA GLU A 532 3.75 -29.64 12.68
C GLU A 532 3.25 -28.90 11.43
N THR A 533 4.16 -28.24 10.72
CA THR A 533 3.85 -27.42 9.55
C THR A 533 3.43 -28.31 8.37
N PRO A 534 2.32 -28.03 7.69
CA PRO A 534 1.93 -28.73 6.47
C PRO A 534 2.93 -28.53 5.36
N ALA A 535 2.96 -29.45 4.38
CA ALA A 535 3.83 -29.38 3.21
C ALA A 535 3.70 -28.02 2.49
N MET A 536 4.85 -27.42 2.15
CA MET A 536 4.96 -26.04 1.63
C MET A 536 4.25 -25.83 0.28
N ASP A 537 4.10 -26.87 -0.50
CA ASP A 537 3.48 -26.86 -1.83
C ASP A 537 1.95 -27.10 -1.81
N THR A 538 1.35 -27.12 -0.60
CA THR A 538 -0.09 -27.26 -0.41
C THR A 538 -0.79 -25.92 -0.20
N SER A 539 -2.07 -25.85 -0.57
CA SER A 539 -2.92 -24.67 -0.37
C SER A 539 -2.41 -23.39 -1.06
N LEU A 540 -1.81 -23.53 -2.24
CA LEU A 540 -1.38 -22.39 -3.05
C LEU A 540 -2.59 -21.61 -3.57
N ARG A 541 -2.50 -20.27 -3.57
CA ARG A 541 -3.58 -19.35 -4.01
C ARG A 541 -3.65 -19.18 -5.52
N ILE A 542 -2.54 -19.43 -6.23
CA ILE A 542 -2.46 -19.34 -7.68
C ILE A 542 -2.75 -20.74 -8.24
N ARG A 543 -3.69 -20.84 -9.17
CA ARG A 543 -4.13 -22.12 -9.75
C ARG A 543 -4.28 -21.95 -11.25
N ASP A 544 -4.04 -23.01 -12.00
CA ASP A 544 -4.46 -23.06 -13.40
C ASP A 544 -5.98 -23.21 -13.43
N THR A 545 -6.63 -22.28 -14.13
CA THR A 545 -8.08 -22.34 -14.34
C THR A 545 -8.34 -22.15 -15.83
N SER A 546 -8.72 -23.22 -16.51
CA SER A 546 -9.31 -23.15 -17.83
C SER A 546 -10.74 -22.58 -17.74
N VAL A 547 -10.86 -21.28 -17.98
CA VAL A 547 -12.13 -20.57 -17.86
C VAL A 547 -12.67 -20.23 -19.25
N ILE A 548 -13.97 -20.44 -19.47
CA ILE A 548 -14.69 -19.79 -20.57
C ILE A 548 -14.81 -18.31 -20.20
N GLU A 549 -14.01 -17.48 -20.84
CA GLU A 549 -14.01 -16.04 -20.59
C GLU A 549 -15.11 -15.35 -21.38
N PRO A 550 -15.90 -14.48 -20.76
CA PRO A 550 -16.79 -13.57 -21.51
C PRO A 550 -15.95 -12.58 -22.32
N ALA A 551 -16.54 -11.95 -23.31
CA ALA A 551 -15.92 -10.82 -23.98
C ALA A 551 -15.83 -9.63 -23.02
N TYR A 552 -14.63 -9.15 -22.77
CA TYR A 552 -14.39 -7.98 -21.92
C TYR A 552 -14.41 -6.69 -22.74
N PHE A 553 -14.79 -5.59 -22.09
CA PHE A 553 -14.89 -4.28 -22.75
C PHE A 553 -13.56 -3.54 -22.75
N PHE A 554 -12.81 -3.64 -21.66
CA PHE A 554 -11.46 -3.10 -21.62
C PHE A 554 -10.45 -4.06 -22.21
N ASP A 555 -9.45 -3.50 -22.86
CA ASP A 555 -8.19 -4.21 -23.11
C ASP A 555 -7.34 -4.22 -21.84
N TYR A 556 -6.91 -5.39 -21.42
CA TYR A 556 -6.05 -5.62 -20.27
C TYR A 556 -4.57 -5.75 -20.67
N GLY A 557 -4.25 -5.61 -21.95
CA GLY A 557 -2.88 -5.74 -22.48
C GLY A 557 -2.26 -7.09 -22.10
N VAL A 558 -1.04 -7.04 -21.60
CA VAL A 558 -0.27 -8.23 -21.19
C VAL A 558 -0.94 -9.07 -20.09
N TRP A 559 -1.87 -8.48 -19.32
CA TRP A 559 -2.61 -9.17 -18.24
C TRP A 559 -3.81 -9.98 -18.76
N LYS A 560 -4.13 -9.86 -20.04
CA LYS A 560 -5.18 -10.57 -20.80
C LYS A 560 -6.61 -10.29 -20.33
N ASN A 561 -6.91 -10.33 -19.04
CA ASN A 561 -8.26 -10.30 -18.50
C ASN A 561 -8.34 -9.73 -17.05
N PRO A 562 -9.54 -9.58 -16.47
CA PRO A 562 -9.70 -9.10 -15.09
C PRO A 562 -9.00 -9.96 -14.03
N LEU A 563 -8.91 -11.30 -14.24
CA LEU A 563 -8.21 -12.18 -13.32
C LEU A 563 -6.72 -11.83 -13.26
N GLY A 564 -6.05 -11.73 -14.42
CA GLY A 564 -4.64 -11.37 -14.48
C GLY A 564 -4.34 -10.02 -13.84
N LEU A 565 -5.22 -9.00 -14.04
CA LEU A 565 -5.07 -7.71 -13.37
C LEU A 565 -5.30 -7.81 -11.84
N ALA A 566 -6.20 -8.66 -11.38
CA ALA A 566 -6.43 -8.88 -9.94
C ALA A 566 -5.28 -9.69 -9.29
N GLU A 567 -4.67 -10.64 -10.01
CA GLU A 567 -3.52 -11.45 -9.58
C GLU A 567 -2.24 -10.62 -9.36
N LYS A 568 -2.12 -9.44 -9.97
CA LYS A 568 -1.03 -8.49 -9.68
C LYS A 568 -0.95 -8.11 -8.20
N CYS A 569 -2.06 -8.20 -7.47
CA CYS A 569 -2.05 -7.87 -6.04
C CYS A 569 -1.13 -8.83 -5.28
N SER A 570 0.04 -8.33 -4.86
CA SER A 570 1.01 -9.06 -4.03
C SER A 570 0.53 -9.33 -2.61
N GLY A 571 -0.55 -8.66 -2.15
CA GLY A 571 -1.00 -8.74 -0.77
C GLY A 571 -0.27 -7.83 0.22
N SER A 572 0.78 -7.10 -0.22
CA SER A 572 1.63 -6.23 0.62
C SER A 572 0.88 -5.17 1.45
N GLY A 573 -0.38 -4.89 1.07
CA GLY A 573 -1.27 -4.02 1.85
C GLY A 573 -0.97 -2.52 1.76
N ASP A 574 -0.29 -2.02 0.72
CA ASP A 574 -0.08 -0.58 0.49
C ASP A 574 -1.39 0.22 0.52
N CYS A 575 -2.51 -0.42 0.20
CA CYS A 575 -3.84 0.14 0.31
C CYS A 575 -4.39 0.20 1.75
N LYS A 576 -3.62 -0.23 2.75
CA LYS A 576 -4.01 -0.24 4.18
C LYS A 576 -3.26 0.80 5.02
N LYS A 577 -2.55 1.73 4.39
CA LYS A 577 -1.93 2.83 5.12
C LYS A 577 -3.00 3.74 5.76
N THR A 578 -2.66 4.33 6.89
CA THR A 578 -3.53 5.31 7.56
C THR A 578 -3.46 6.68 6.87
N ALA A 579 -4.40 7.55 7.17
CA ALA A 579 -4.39 8.91 6.65
C ALA A 579 -3.15 9.72 7.06
N LEU A 580 -2.53 9.38 8.19
CA LEU A 580 -1.29 9.98 8.68
C LEU A 580 -0.09 9.71 7.75
N SER A 581 -0.12 8.63 6.98
CA SER A 581 0.93 8.30 6.00
C SER A 581 0.78 9.02 4.66
N GLY A 582 -0.29 9.80 4.47
CA GLY A 582 -0.55 10.56 3.26
C GLY A 582 -0.94 9.70 2.04
N GLY A 583 -0.96 10.32 0.85
CA GLY A 583 -1.37 9.69 -0.40
C GLY A 583 -2.89 9.64 -0.61
N THR A 584 -3.30 9.03 -1.71
CA THR A 584 -4.72 8.96 -2.12
C THR A 584 -5.32 7.56 -1.98
N MET A 585 -4.53 6.52 -2.15
CA MET A 585 -4.96 5.12 -2.12
C MET A 585 -5.28 4.69 -0.69
N CYS A 586 -6.23 4.11 -0.42
CA CYS A 586 -7.59 3.71 -0.67
C CYS A 586 -8.48 4.53 0.29
N PRO A 587 -9.17 5.57 -0.13
CA PRO A 587 -9.86 6.50 0.77
C PRO A 587 -10.91 5.83 1.65
N SER A 588 -11.59 4.78 1.12
CA SER A 588 -12.57 4.02 1.90
C SER A 588 -11.91 3.31 3.08
N TYR A 589 -10.76 2.65 2.88
CA TYR A 589 -10.03 2.01 3.97
C TYR A 589 -9.53 3.04 5.00
N MET A 590 -8.93 4.15 4.55
CA MET A 590 -8.44 5.21 5.46
C MET A 590 -9.54 5.72 6.41
N ALA A 591 -10.79 5.77 5.92
CA ALA A 591 -11.92 6.26 6.71
C ALA A 591 -12.56 5.21 7.60
N THR A 592 -12.58 3.93 7.19
CA THR A 592 -13.26 2.85 7.92
C THR A 592 -12.32 1.96 8.72
N LEU A 593 -11.05 1.90 8.31
CA LEU A 593 -10.02 0.97 8.81
C LEU A 593 -10.45 -0.52 8.74
N GLN A 594 -11.44 -0.85 7.90
CA GLN A 594 -11.93 -2.21 7.70
C GLN A 594 -11.26 -2.86 6.49
N GLU A 595 -10.76 -4.10 6.66
CA GLU A 595 -10.09 -4.86 5.59
C GLU A 595 -10.89 -4.89 4.29
N LYS A 596 -12.22 -5.14 4.38
CA LYS A 596 -13.12 -5.25 3.22
C LYS A 596 -13.12 -4.02 2.30
N ASP A 597 -12.75 -2.85 2.84
CA ASP A 597 -12.78 -1.57 2.11
C ASP A 597 -11.44 -1.25 1.44
N SER A 598 -10.47 -2.17 1.48
CA SER A 598 -9.16 -2.07 0.85
C SER A 598 -9.16 -2.58 -0.60
N THR A 599 -8.20 -2.12 -1.41
CA THR A 599 -7.95 -2.67 -2.76
C THR A 599 -7.56 -4.14 -2.69
N ARG A 600 -6.77 -4.54 -1.68
CA ARG A 600 -6.35 -5.93 -1.45
C ARG A 600 -7.56 -6.87 -1.28
N ALA A 601 -8.50 -6.49 -0.45
CA ALA A 601 -9.71 -7.30 -0.22
C ALA A 601 -10.56 -7.44 -1.50
N ARG A 602 -10.70 -6.35 -2.27
CA ARG A 602 -11.40 -6.35 -3.56
C ARG A 602 -10.72 -7.24 -4.60
N ALA A 603 -9.40 -7.15 -4.71
CA ALA A 603 -8.61 -8.00 -5.60
C ALA A 603 -8.70 -9.48 -5.20
N ASN A 604 -8.62 -9.79 -3.91
CA ASN A 604 -8.79 -11.15 -3.39
C ASN A 604 -10.17 -11.74 -3.71
N MET A 605 -11.24 -10.96 -3.51
CA MET A 605 -12.59 -11.40 -3.83
C MET A 605 -12.74 -11.69 -5.33
N LEU A 606 -12.28 -10.77 -6.19
CA LEU A 606 -12.30 -10.95 -7.64
C LEU A 606 -11.52 -12.19 -8.06
N ARG A 607 -10.29 -12.34 -7.59
CA ARG A 607 -9.44 -13.49 -7.90
C ARG A 607 -10.11 -14.81 -7.52
N GLN A 608 -10.64 -14.93 -6.28
CA GLN A 608 -11.27 -16.17 -5.84
C GLN A 608 -12.53 -16.51 -6.62
N LEU A 609 -13.34 -15.52 -7.02
CA LEU A 609 -14.53 -15.72 -7.82
C LEU A 609 -14.20 -16.06 -9.27
N LEU A 610 -13.19 -15.41 -9.85
CA LEU A 610 -12.76 -15.64 -11.22
C LEU A 610 -11.94 -16.93 -11.39
N ASN A 611 -11.25 -17.39 -10.34
CA ASN A 611 -10.58 -18.70 -10.32
C ASN A 611 -11.54 -19.91 -10.23
N SER A 612 -12.81 -19.69 -9.93
CA SER A 612 -13.83 -20.74 -9.92
C SER A 612 -15.12 -20.16 -10.50
N PRO A 613 -15.10 -19.77 -11.78
CA PRO A 613 -16.19 -19.02 -12.36
C PRO A 613 -17.45 -19.88 -12.45
N LYS A 614 -18.55 -19.24 -12.11
CA LYS A 614 -19.91 -19.72 -12.35
C LYS A 614 -20.62 -18.66 -13.19
N GLU A 615 -21.71 -19.02 -13.82
CA GLU A 615 -22.54 -18.07 -14.57
C GLU A 615 -22.86 -16.80 -13.78
N GLU A 616 -23.00 -16.89 -12.45
CA GLU A 616 -23.34 -15.82 -11.52
C GLU A 616 -22.12 -15.06 -10.96
N THR A 617 -20.91 -15.28 -11.46
CA THR A 617 -19.70 -14.67 -10.88
C THR A 617 -19.80 -13.14 -10.79
N PHE A 618 -20.16 -12.47 -11.89
CA PHE A 618 -20.25 -11.02 -11.95
C PHE A 618 -21.52 -10.43 -11.31
N THR A 619 -22.55 -11.26 -11.06
CA THR A 619 -23.79 -10.87 -10.37
C THR A 619 -23.78 -11.22 -8.89
N ASN A 620 -22.69 -11.79 -8.38
CA ASN A 620 -22.55 -12.18 -7.00
C ASN A 620 -22.73 -10.97 -6.05
N PRO A 621 -23.72 -10.99 -5.15
CA PRO A 621 -23.99 -9.85 -4.26
C PRO A 621 -22.81 -9.46 -3.37
N ALA A 622 -21.99 -10.44 -2.95
CA ALA A 622 -20.82 -10.18 -2.12
C ALA A 622 -19.74 -9.40 -2.89
N LEU A 623 -19.59 -9.64 -4.20
CA LEU A 623 -18.68 -8.87 -5.05
C LEU A 623 -19.15 -7.42 -5.21
N HIS A 624 -20.45 -7.22 -5.40
CA HIS A 624 -21.03 -5.88 -5.49
C HIS A 624 -20.90 -5.11 -4.18
N GLU A 625 -21.11 -5.76 -3.03
CA GLU A 625 -20.95 -5.14 -1.70
C GLU A 625 -19.51 -4.65 -1.49
N ILE A 626 -18.51 -5.49 -1.77
CA ILE A 626 -17.10 -5.12 -1.53
C ILE A 626 -16.60 -4.03 -2.50
N LEU A 627 -17.17 -3.97 -3.72
CA LEU A 627 -16.86 -2.95 -4.71
C LEU A 627 -17.62 -1.63 -4.50
N ASP A 628 -18.73 -1.64 -3.76
CA ASP A 628 -19.62 -0.46 -3.61
C ASP A 628 -18.87 0.75 -3.07
N LEU A 629 -18.04 0.58 -2.04
CA LEU A 629 -17.26 1.67 -1.43
C LEU A 629 -15.97 2.02 -2.18
N CYS A 630 -15.70 1.44 -3.35
CA CYS A 630 -14.59 1.88 -4.20
C CYS A 630 -14.96 3.19 -4.91
N LEU A 631 -14.20 4.26 -4.64
CA LEU A 631 -14.42 5.59 -5.21
C LEU A 631 -13.89 5.73 -6.64
N SER A 632 -13.23 4.73 -7.21
CA SER A 632 -12.56 4.78 -8.52
C SER A 632 -11.59 5.98 -8.67
N CYS A 633 -10.87 6.29 -7.58
CA CYS A 633 -9.98 7.45 -7.49
C CYS A 633 -8.65 7.28 -8.23
N LYS A 634 -8.39 6.11 -8.83
CA LYS A 634 -7.15 5.73 -9.53
C LYS A 634 -5.87 5.69 -8.67
N GLY A 635 -5.94 5.98 -7.37
CA GLY A 635 -4.77 5.93 -6.48
C GLY A 635 -4.09 4.55 -6.48
N CYS A 636 -4.83 3.45 -6.62
CA CYS A 636 -4.27 2.10 -6.67
C CYS A 636 -3.56 1.77 -8.01
N GLN A 637 -3.78 2.52 -9.07
CA GLN A 637 -3.07 2.36 -10.33
C GLN A 637 -1.63 2.86 -10.23
N THR A 638 -1.39 3.90 -9.44
CA THR A 638 -0.10 4.60 -9.40
C THR A 638 0.62 4.50 -8.06
N GLU A 639 -0.09 4.56 -6.92
CA GLU A 639 0.54 4.46 -5.60
C GLU A 639 0.80 3.00 -5.17
N CYS A 640 0.10 2.01 -5.76
CA CYS A 640 0.43 0.61 -5.56
C CYS A 640 1.60 0.23 -6.48
N PRO A 641 2.73 -0.25 -5.95
CA PRO A 641 3.85 -0.65 -6.79
C PRO A 641 3.49 -1.72 -7.83
N SER A 642 2.55 -2.60 -7.50
CA SER A 642 2.01 -3.60 -8.45
C SER A 642 0.96 -3.05 -9.41
N GLY A 643 0.54 -1.80 -9.31
CA GLY A 643 -0.34 -1.12 -10.27
C GLY A 643 -1.71 -1.76 -10.48
N VAL A 644 -2.39 -2.21 -9.42
CA VAL A 644 -3.74 -2.82 -9.51
C VAL A 644 -4.80 -1.75 -9.78
N ASP A 645 -5.32 -1.66 -11.00
CA ASP A 645 -6.41 -0.72 -11.34
C ASP A 645 -7.78 -1.24 -10.93
N MET A 646 -8.16 -0.99 -9.68
CA MET A 646 -9.48 -1.37 -9.16
C MET A 646 -10.63 -0.59 -9.79
N GLY A 647 -10.39 0.61 -10.33
CA GLY A 647 -11.39 1.38 -11.04
C GLY A 647 -11.84 0.70 -12.33
N LYS A 648 -10.88 0.17 -13.11
CA LYS A 648 -11.10 -0.63 -14.32
C LYS A 648 -11.84 -1.93 -13.99
N LEU A 649 -11.36 -2.67 -12.98
CA LEU A 649 -11.98 -3.92 -12.53
C LEU A 649 -13.43 -3.73 -12.05
N LYS A 650 -13.71 -2.64 -11.31
CA LYS A 650 -15.08 -2.31 -10.88
C LYS A 650 -15.99 -2.01 -12.05
N ALA A 651 -15.55 -1.18 -13.00
CA ALA A 651 -16.36 -0.80 -14.15
C ALA A 651 -16.68 -2.02 -15.02
N GLU A 652 -15.70 -2.89 -15.27
CA GLU A 652 -15.90 -4.15 -16.01
C GLU A 652 -16.90 -5.08 -15.30
N THR A 653 -16.71 -5.28 -13.98
CA THR A 653 -17.62 -6.11 -13.17
C THR A 653 -19.07 -5.62 -13.25
N LEU A 654 -19.28 -4.30 -13.15
CA LEU A 654 -20.62 -3.72 -13.27
C LEU A 654 -21.21 -3.94 -14.65
N GLN A 655 -20.43 -3.75 -15.72
CA GLN A 655 -20.91 -3.98 -17.09
C GLN A 655 -21.29 -5.44 -17.33
N GLN A 656 -20.46 -6.38 -16.88
CA GLN A 656 -20.76 -7.81 -17.01
C GLN A 656 -22.04 -8.18 -16.25
N SER A 657 -22.23 -7.61 -15.06
CA SER A 657 -23.48 -7.77 -14.31
C SER A 657 -24.70 -7.17 -15.05
N TYR A 658 -24.53 -6.03 -15.71
CA TYR A 658 -25.63 -5.40 -16.47
C TYR A 658 -26.03 -6.16 -17.73
N LEU A 659 -25.14 -6.92 -18.35
CA LEU A 659 -25.47 -7.79 -19.46
C LEU A 659 -26.46 -8.88 -19.06
N GLN A 660 -26.42 -9.32 -17.78
CA GLN A 660 -27.28 -10.36 -17.24
C GLN A 660 -28.58 -9.77 -16.63
N ASN A 661 -28.46 -8.70 -15.83
CA ASN A 661 -29.54 -8.17 -15.00
C ASN A 661 -30.18 -6.88 -15.56
N GLY A 662 -29.63 -6.31 -16.65
CA GLY A 662 -30.00 -4.98 -17.13
C GLY A 662 -29.44 -3.85 -16.24
N ILE A 663 -29.45 -2.63 -16.80
CA ILE A 663 -28.95 -1.44 -16.10
C ILE A 663 -30.05 -0.82 -15.26
N PRO A 664 -29.86 -0.58 -13.94
CA PRO A 664 -30.85 0.09 -13.09
C PRO A 664 -31.20 1.51 -13.61
N ILE A 665 -32.47 1.91 -13.56
CA ILE A 665 -32.96 3.21 -14.06
C ILE A 665 -32.15 4.37 -13.48
N ARG A 666 -31.89 4.36 -12.18
CA ARG A 666 -31.08 5.38 -11.51
C ARG A 666 -29.65 5.46 -12.10
N THR A 667 -29.03 4.32 -12.35
CA THR A 667 -27.71 4.23 -12.99
C THR A 667 -27.73 4.83 -14.39
N LYS A 668 -28.78 4.52 -15.20
CA LYS A 668 -28.98 5.12 -16.52
C LYS A 668 -29.08 6.65 -16.45
N LEU A 669 -29.88 7.18 -15.52
CA LEU A 669 -30.04 8.63 -15.35
C LEU A 669 -28.71 9.31 -14.99
N ILE A 670 -27.91 8.71 -14.09
CA ILE A 670 -26.60 9.24 -13.71
C ILE A 670 -25.61 9.11 -14.88
N GLY A 671 -25.60 8.00 -15.60
CA GLY A 671 -24.74 7.81 -16.78
C GLY A 671 -25.02 8.86 -17.87
N HIS A 672 -26.29 9.13 -18.15
CA HIS A 672 -26.72 10.13 -19.12
C HIS A 672 -26.77 11.58 -18.59
N PHE A 673 -26.16 11.84 -17.42
CA PHE A 673 -26.10 13.16 -16.83
C PHE A 673 -25.67 14.29 -17.80
N PRO A 674 -24.62 14.11 -18.64
CA PRO A 674 -24.24 15.13 -19.64
C PRO A 674 -25.37 15.50 -20.61
N THR A 675 -26.08 14.52 -21.07
CA THR A 675 -27.22 14.72 -21.97
C THR A 675 -28.39 15.42 -21.28
N LEU A 676 -28.69 15.01 -20.05
CA LEU A 676 -29.74 15.64 -19.23
C LEU A 676 -29.40 17.09 -18.89
N GLN A 677 -28.17 17.43 -18.59
CA GLN A 677 -27.70 18.80 -18.37
C GLN A 677 -27.88 19.67 -19.61
N ARG A 678 -27.56 19.14 -20.80
CA ARG A 678 -27.78 19.84 -22.04
C ARG A 678 -29.24 20.24 -22.21
N TYR A 679 -30.22 19.33 -21.95
CA TYR A 679 -31.64 19.65 -22.00
C TYR A 679 -32.07 20.61 -20.89
N ALA A 680 -31.55 20.41 -19.67
CA ALA A 680 -31.84 21.29 -18.54
C ALA A 680 -31.37 22.74 -18.83
N SER A 681 -30.27 22.94 -19.55
CA SER A 681 -29.76 24.26 -19.92
C SER A 681 -30.76 25.06 -20.75
N TYR A 682 -31.57 24.45 -21.60
CA TYR A 682 -32.60 25.18 -22.38
C TYR A 682 -33.70 25.76 -21.49
N VAL A 683 -33.91 25.19 -20.32
CA VAL A 683 -34.92 25.64 -19.33
C VAL A 683 -34.25 25.99 -17.97
N ALA A 684 -33.05 26.50 -18.02
CA ALA A 684 -32.21 26.69 -16.84
C ALA A 684 -32.87 27.45 -15.67
N PRO A 685 -33.64 28.56 -15.88
CA PRO A 685 -34.29 29.24 -14.76
C PRO A 685 -35.29 28.35 -14.02
N PHE A 686 -36.04 27.53 -14.74
CA PHE A 686 -37.00 26.59 -14.17
C PHE A 686 -36.29 25.41 -13.48
N TYR A 687 -35.29 24.82 -14.14
CA TYR A 687 -34.49 23.75 -13.54
C TYR A 687 -33.80 24.22 -12.24
N ASN A 688 -33.15 25.39 -12.27
CA ASN A 688 -32.45 25.93 -11.10
C ASN A 688 -33.40 26.20 -9.95
N PHE A 689 -34.62 26.75 -10.25
CA PHE A 689 -35.66 26.87 -9.24
C PHE A 689 -36.00 25.50 -8.61
N LEU A 690 -36.17 24.44 -9.42
CA LEU A 690 -36.53 23.12 -8.91
C LEU A 690 -35.44 22.51 -8.01
N VAL A 691 -34.16 22.71 -8.35
CA VAL A 691 -33.03 22.12 -7.58
C VAL A 691 -32.64 22.97 -6.36
N GLU A 692 -33.00 24.26 -6.32
CA GLU A 692 -32.69 25.17 -5.20
C GLU A 692 -33.87 25.28 -4.22
N PHE A 693 -35.12 25.20 -4.68
CA PHE A 693 -36.29 25.33 -3.81
C PHE A 693 -36.41 24.10 -2.87
N PRO A 694 -36.46 24.28 -1.53
CA PRO A 694 -36.27 23.17 -0.56
C PRO A 694 -37.23 21.98 -0.77
N LEU A 695 -38.51 22.20 -1.07
CA LEU A 695 -39.45 21.09 -1.24
C LEU A 695 -39.20 20.29 -2.52
N THR A 696 -39.00 20.94 -3.68
CA THR A 696 -38.75 20.25 -4.95
C THR A 696 -37.40 19.62 -4.97
N SER A 697 -36.35 20.26 -4.43
CA SER A 697 -35.03 19.73 -4.24
C SER A 697 -35.05 18.44 -3.41
N SER A 698 -35.81 18.46 -2.29
CA SER A 698 -35.95 17.28 -1.42
C SER A 698 -36.63 16.11 -2.14
N LEU A 699 -37.68 16.41 -2.96
CA LEU A 699 -38.35 15.39 -3.76
C LEU A 699 -37.41 14.76 -4.80
N ILE A 700 -36.65 15.59 -5.52
CA ILE A 700 -35.64 15.12 -6.49
C ILE A 700 -34.59 14.25 -5.79
N LYS A 701 -34.05 14.72 -4.66
CA LYS A 701 -33.06 13.99 -3.88
C LYS A 701 -33.59 12.63 -3.38
N PHE A 702 -34.83 12.61 -2.90
CA PHE A 702 -35.48 11.38 -2.49
C PHE A 702 -35.64 10.39 -3.65
N ALA A 703 -36.14 10.81 -4.79
CA ALA A 703 -36.34 9.99 -5.98
C ALA A 703 -34.99 9.44 -6.51
N MET A 704 -33.93 10.26 -6.47
CA MET A 704 -32.59 9.89 -6.90
C MET A 704 -31.80 9.15 -5.83
N GLY A 705 -32.33 8.98 -4.59
CA GLY A 705 -31.64 8.41 -3.45
C GLY A 705 -30.39 9.20 -3.04
N PHE A 706 -30.40 10.51 -3.21
CA PHE A 706 -29.35 11.43 -2.79
C PHE A 706 -29.56 11.89 -1.34
N SER A 707 -28.46 12.32 -0.71
CA SER A 707 -28.51 12.92 0.63
C SER A 707 -29.20 14.29 0.58
N PHE A 708 -29.98 14.58 1.59
CA PHE A 708 -30.66 15.88 1.71
C PHE A 708 -29.68 17.02 2.02
N GLU A 709 -28.52 16.70 2.61
CA GLU A 709 -27.48 17.67 2.96
C GLU A 709 -26.65 18.12 1.74
N ARG A 710 -26.80 17.48 0.58
CA ARG A 710 -26.07 17.88 -0.64
C ARG A 710 -26.82 18.97 -1.42
N SER A 711 -26.07 19.99 -1.85
CA SER A 711 -26.61 20.90 -2.88
C SER A 711 -26.60 20.21 -4.26
N LEU A 712 -27.57 20.48 -5.10
CA LEU A 712 -27.58 19.99 -6.48
C LEU A 712 -26.96 21.06 -7.41
N PRO A 713 -26.18 20.62 -8.47
CA PRO A 713 -25.54 21.58 -9.35
C PRO A 713 -26.57 22.33 -10.23
N ALA A 714 -26.49 23.65 -10.18
CA ALA A 714 -27.27 24.53 -11.09
C ALA A 714 -26.66 24.48 -12.50
N VAL A 715 -27.47 24.76 -13.52
CA VAL A 715 -27.04 24.86 -14.92
C VAL A 715 -27.14 26.29 -15.45
N GLN A 716 -26.28 26.62 -16.41
CA GLN A 716 -26.30 27.91 -17.08
C GLN A 716 -27.19 27.85 -18.32
N PHE A 717 -27.95 28.91 -18.57
CA PHE A 717 -28.84 29.04 -19.75
C PHE A 717 -28.07 29.04 -21.07
N THR A 718 -26.88 29.63 -21.10
CA THR A 718 -25.98 29.63 -22.25
C THR A 718 -24.81 28.68 -21.99
N SER A 719 -24.66 27.63 -22.82
CA SER A 719 -23.50 26.75 -22.76
C SER A 719 -22.20 27.48 -23.15
N LEU A 720 -21.06 26.95 -22.74
CA LEU A 720 -19.78 27.49 -23.12
C LEU A 720 -19.57 27.49 -24.63
N GLU A 721 -19.93 26.40 -25.31
CA GLU A 721 -19.88 26.30 -26.77
C GLU A 721 -20.72 27.41 -27.44
N SER A 722 -21.96 27.63 -26.99
CA SER A 722 -22.83 28.67 -27.52
C SER A 722 -22.32 30.08 -27.24
N TRP A 723 -21.72 30.29 -26.08
CA TRP A 723 -21.06 31.55 -25.73
C TRP A 723 -19.84 31.77 -26.62
N PHE A 724 -19.01 30.74 -26.76
CA PHE A 724 -17.77 30.81 -27.53
C PHE A 724 -18.02 31.10 -29.01
N HIS A 725 -19.03 30.49 -29.63
CA HIS A 725 -19.42 30.79 -31.01
C HIS A 725 -19.74 32.28 -31.22
N ARG A 726 -20.35 32.94 -30.25
CA ARG A 726 -20.62 34.39 -30.30
C ARG A 726 -19.37 35.23 -30.01
N TYR A 727 -18.54 34.76 -29.10
CA TYR A 727 -17.30 35.42 -28.69
C TYR A 727 -16.26 35.39 -29.82
N SER A 728 -16.05 34.27 -30.48
CA SER A 728 -15.07 34.08 -31.55
C SER A 728 -15.39 34.91 -32.81
N LYS A 729 -16.67 35.14 -33.12
CA LYS A 729 -17.09 36.05 -34.18
C LYS A 729 -16.63 37.51 -33.95
N LYS A 730 -16.58 37.93 -32.69
CA LYS A 730 -16.14 39.27 -32.29
C LYS A 730 -14.65 39.35 -32.03
N ASN A 731 -14.01 38.24 -31.73
CA ASN A 731 -12.61 38.08 -31.40
C ASN A 731 -12.06 36.93 -32.24
N PRO A 732 -11.63 37.17 -33.49
CA PRO A 732 -11.06 36.09 -34.36
C PRO A 732 -9.90 35.36 -33.66
N GLN A 733 -9.89 34.05 -33.81
CA GLN A 733 -8.93 33.20 -33.09
C GLN A 733 -7.69 32.77 -33.91
N ASN A 734 -7.52 33.34 -35.14
CA ASN A 734 -6.50 32.88 -36.08
C ASN A 734 -5.14 33.64 -35.99
N ASP A 735 -5.10 34.84 -35.37
CA ASP A 735 -3.93 35.73 -35.37
C ASP A 735 -3.28 35.86 -33.98
N PHE A 736 -3.08 34.73 -33.30
CA PHE A 736 -2.41 34.74 -32.00
C PHE A 736 -0.95 34.35 -32.11
N LYS A 737 -0.09 35.13 -31.43
CA LYS A 737 1.36 35.03 -31.48
C LYS A 737 1.93 33.65 -31.16
N ASN A 738 1.30 32.93 -30.24
CA ASN A 738 1.79 31.66 -29.69
C ASN A 738 1.08 30.44 -30.28
N GLY A 739 0.20 30.64 -31.27
CA GLY A 739 -0.50 29.54 -31.96
C GLY A 739 -1.90 29.25 -31.45
N LEU A 740 -2.47 28.14 -31.91
CA LEU A 740 -3.83 27.69 -31.67
C LEU A 740 -3.84 26.48 -30.72
N VAL A 741 -4.81 26.45 -29.81
CA VAL A 741 -5.07 25.29 -28.93
C VAL A 741 -6.53 24.88 -28.99
N TYR A 742 -6.82 23.61 -28.78
CA TYR A 742 -8.19 23.10 -28.65
C TYR A 742 -8.59 23.02 -27.19
N LEU A 743 -9.73 23.65 -26.81
CA LEU A 743 -10.29 23.55 -25.48
C LEU A 743 -11.38 22.50 -25.41
N PHE A 744 -11.21 21.49 -24.58
CA PHE A 744 -12.26 20.52 -24.29
C PHE A 744 -13.32 21.13 -23.37
N ALA A 745 -14.49 21.42 -23.93
CA ALA A 745 -15.65 21.87 -23.16
C ALA A 745 -16.32 20.65 -22.51
N ASP A 746 -15.74 20.17 -21.41
CA ASP A 746 -16.27 19.04 -20.66
C ASP A 746 -17.70 19.30 -20.13
N GLU A 747 -18.35 18.26 -19.65
CA GLU A 747 -19.74 18.26 -19.22
C GLU A 747 -20.08 19.32 -18.17
N PHE A 748 -19.15 19.54 -17.23
CA PHE A 748 -19.34 20.53 -16.16
C PHE A 748 -19.02 21.94 -16.64
N THR A 749 -17.89 22.11 -17.33
CA THR A 749 -17.47 23.41 -17.85
C THR A 749 -18.45 23.94 -18.91
N ASN A 750 -19.06 23.06 -19.71
CA ASN A 750 -19.99 23.45 -20.77
C ASN A 750 -21.35 23.93 -20.24
N HIS A 751 -21.81 23.39 -19.09
CA HIS A 751 -23.20 23.64 -18.63
C HIS A 751 -23.29 24.18 -17.18
N ASN A 752 -22.40 23.86 -16.29
CA ASN A 752 -22.46 24.27 -14.88
C ASN A 752 -21.48 25.40 -14.57
N GLU A 753 -20.25 25.28 -15.00
CA GLU A 753 -19.15 26.20 -14.67
C GLU A 753 -18.74 27.04 -15.89
N VAL A 754 -19.72 27.50 -16.68
CA VAL A 754 -19.49 28.30 -17.89
C VAL A 754 -18.60 29.54 -17.62
N PRO A 755 -18.75 30.28 -16.51
CA PRO A 755 -17.86 31.40 -16.19
C PRO A 755 -16.40 31.00 -16.07
N LEU A 756 -16.09 29.80 -15.56
CA LEU A 756 -14.73 29.24 -15.50
C LEU A 756 -14.18 29.03 -16.92
N GLY A 757 -14.94 28.39 -17.80
CA GLY A 757 -14.56 28.20 -19.20
C GLY A 757 -14.31 29.52 -19.93
N GLN A 758 -15.16 30.54 -19.71
CA GLN A 758 -14.98 31.89 -20.26
C GLN A 758 -13.67 32.54 -19.78
N LYS A 759 -13.36 32.45 -18.49
CA LYS A 759 -12.11 32.96 -17.91
C LYS A 759 -10.91 32.24 -18.50
N THR A 760 -11.01 30.93 -18.69
CA THR A 760 -9.93 30.11 -19.27
C THR A 760 -9.62 30.53 -20.71
N ILE A 761 -10.65 30.71 -21.54
CA ILE A 761 -10.48 31.20 -22.92
C ILE A 761 -9.83 32.59 -22.94
N LYS A 762 -10.34 33.51 -22.10
CA LYS A 762 -9.77 34.84 -22.00
C LYS A 762 -8.33 34.85 -21.47
N LEU A 763 -8.00 33.95 -20.53
CA LEU A 763 -6.63 33.76 -20.04
C LEU A 763 -5.71 33.33 -21.19
N LEU A 764 -6.09 32.29 -21.95
CA LEU A 764 -5.32 31.80 -23.09
C LEU A 764 -5.12 32.87 -24.15
N ASN A 765 -6.21 33.60 -24.53
CA ASN A 765 -6.12 34.69 -25.49
C ASN A 765 -5.14 35.79 -24.99
N LYS A 766 -5.20 36.19 -23.74
CA LYS A 766 -4.29 37.17 -23.13
C LYS A 766 -2.84 36.69 -23.12
N LEU A 767 -2.63 35.39 -22.99
CA LEU A 767 -1.31 34.76 -23.05
C LEU A 767 -0.84 34.53 -24.50
N GLY A 768 -1.60 34.96 -25.51
CA GLY A 768 -1.20 34.92 -26.92
C GLY A 768 -1.59 33.61 -27.64
N TYR A 769 -2.55 32.85 -27.13
CA TYR A 769 -3.06 31.65 -27.79
C TYR A 769 -4.47 31.83 -28.31
N GLY A 770 -4.69 31.45 -29.61
CA GLY A 770 -6.01 31.23 -30.14
C GLY A 770 -6.65 29.99 -29.53
N VAL A 771 -7.98 29.97 -29.42
CA VAL A 771 -8.71 28.84 -28.86
C VAL A 771 -9.78 28.40 -29.86
N GLU A 772 -9.91 27.09 -30.03
CA GLU A 772 -11.05 26.44 -30.67
C GLU A 772 -11.68 25.40 -29.76
N ILE A 773 -12.99 25.16 -29.92
CA ILE A 773 -13.71 24.15 -29.18
C ILE A 773 -14.18 23.06 -30.14
N PRO A 774 -13.63 21.83 -30.08
CA PRO A 774 -14.11 20.72 -30.85
C PRO A 774 -15.50 20.30 -30.38
N LEU A 775 -16.49 20.40 -31.27
CA LEU A 775 -17.91 20.20 -30.93
C LEU A 775 -18.28 18.73 -30.76
N GLY A 776 -19.18 18.46 -29.83
CA GLY A 776 -19.76 17.13 -29.61
C GLY A 776 -18.78 16.09 -29.07
N ILE A 777 -17.80 16.54 -28.32
CA ILE A 777 -16.90 15.66 -27.55
C ILE A 777 -17.44 15.54 -26.14
N ILE A 778 -17.65 14.30 -25.66
CA ILE A 778 -18.11 13.98 -24.29
C ILE A 778 -17.10 12.99 -23.72
N SER A 779 -16.63 13.22 -22.49
CA SER A 779 -15.57 12.40 -21.87
C SER A 779 -15.93 10.92 -21.72
N GLY A 780 -17.21 10.61 -21.57
CA GLY A 780 -17.68 9.28 -21.18
C GLY A 780 -17.47 8.95 -19.70
N ARG A 781 -16.91 9.88 -18.89
CA ARG A 781 -16.57 9.66 -17.48
C ARG A 781 -17.77 9.18 -16.64
N SER A 782 -18.95 9.73 -16.86
CA SER A 782 -20.18 9.34 -16.15
C SER A 782 -20.57 7.88 -16.44
N PHE A 783 -20.43 7.43 -17.68
CA PHE A 783 -20.67 6.05 -18.08
C PHE A 783 -19.64 5.09 -17.49
N ILE A 784 -18.35 5.40 -17.60
CA ILE A 784 -17.26 4.59 -17.03
C ILE A 784 -17.46 4.42 -15.52
N SER A 785 -17.75 5.51 -14.79
CA SER A 785 -17.90 5.48 -13.33
C SER A 785 -19.10 4.64 -12.86
N LYS A 786 -20.09 4.46 -13.72
CA LYS A 786 -21.28 3.64 -13.47
C LYS A 786 -21.25 2.27 -14.15
N GLY A 787 -20.13 1.89 -14.78
CA GLY A 787 -19.98 0.59 -15.43
C GLY A 787 -20.81 0.42 -16.71
N MET A 788 -21.21 1.52 -17.36
CA MET A 788 -21.93 1.51 -18.64
C MET A 788 -20.92 1.56 -19.79
N LEU A 789 -20.16 0.46 -19.97
CA LEU A 789 -19.02 0.44 -20.86
C LEU A 789 -19.40 0.32 -22.34
N VAL A 790 -20.60 -0.13 -22.67
CA VAL A 790 -21.12 -0.12 -24.04
C VAL A 790 -21.20 1.32 -24.57
N GLU A 791 -21.84 2.20 -23.78
CA GLU A 791 -22.01 3.60 -24.13
C GLU A 791 -20.67 4.34 -24.07
N ALA A 792 -19.83 4.03 -23.07
CA ALA A 792 -18.49 4.62 -22.95
C ALA A 792 -17.60 4.28 -24.14
N LYS A 793 -17.61 3.03 -24.62
CA LYS A 793 -16.85 2.57 -25.77
C LYS A 793 -17.30 3.24 -27.07
N ALA A 794 -18.60 3.38 -27.27
CA ALA A 794 -19.14 4.10 -28.43
C ALA A 794 -18.66 5.56 -28.49
N LEU A 795 -18.67 6.25 -27.33
CA LEU A 795 -18.16 7.63 -27.24
C LEU A 795 -16.63 7.67 -27.43
N ALA A 796 -15.89 6.74 -26.85
CA ALA A 796 -14.43 6.67 -27.00
C ALA A 796 -14.03 6.55 -28.48
N ASN A 797 -14.66 5.64 -29.22
CA ASN A 797 -14.44 5.46 -30.64
C ASN A 797 -14.74 6.73 -31.45
N ALA A 798 -15.87 7.39 -31.18
CA ALA A 798 -16.27 8.62 -31.85
C ALA A 798 -15.33 9.79 -31.53
N ASN A 799 -14.88 9.89 -30.29
CA ASN A 799 -13.94 10.95 -29.86
C ASN A 799 -12.58 10.79 -30.54
N VAL A 800 -12.02 9.56 -30.56
CA VAL A 800 -10.73 9.29 -31.18
C VAL A 800 -10.78 9.61 -32.67
N GLU A 801 -11.84 9.19 -33.36
CA GLU A 801 -12.02 9.48 -34.79
C GLU A 801 -12.06 11.00 -35.08
N LYS A 802 -12.75 11.77 -34.26
CA LYS A 802 -12.85 13.24 -34.43
C LYS A 802 -11.56 13.98 -34.09
N LEU A 803 -10.80 13.50 -33.12
CA LEU A 803 -9.67 14.23 -32.54
C LEU A 803 -8.33 13.89 -33.20
N THR A 804 -8.21 12.72 -33.84
CA THR A 804 -6.94 12.22 -34.39
C THR A 804 -6.28 13.21 -35.34
N ASP A 805 -7.05 13.86 -36.26
CA ASP A 805 -6.51 14.79 -37.24
C ASP A 805 -6.41 16.23 -36.72
N LEU A 806 -7.00 16.52 -35.57
CA LEU A 806 -7.01 17.87 -34.98
C LEU A 806 -5.90 18.08 -33.95
N ILE A 807 -5.58 17.04 -33.18
CA ILE A 807 -4.76 17.16 -31.97
C ILE A 807 -3.31 16.69 -32.28
N SER A 808 -2.36 17.56 -31.91
CA SER A 808 -0.92 17.32 -32.08
C SER A 808 -0.11 18.01 -30.97
N ALA A 809 1.21 17.91 -31.02
CA ALA A 809 2.11 18.61 -30.10
C ALA A 809 1.93 20.14 -30.19
N ASP A 810 1.72 20.66 -31.42
CA ASP A 810 1.54 22.09 -31.67
C ASP A 810 0.09 22.56 -31.41
N HIS A 811 -0.86 21.67 -31.54
CA HIS A 811 -2.29 21.93 -31.34
C HIS A 811 -2.87 20.98 -30.29
N PRO A 812 -2.49 21.13 -28.99
CA PRO A 812 -2.95 20.19 -27.94
C PRO A 812 -4.41 20.41 -27.58
N LEU A 813 -5.02 19.33 -27.07
CA LEU A 813 -6.33 19.37 -26.40
C LEU A 813 -6.13 19.77 -24.93
N ILE A 814 -6.70 20.89 -24.53
CA ILE A 814 -6.59 21.42 -23.16
C ILE A 814 -7.88 21.15 -22.42
N GLY A 815 -7.82 20.59 -21.22
CA GLY A 815 -8.98 20.36 -20.35
C GLY A 815 -8.90 21.11 -19.03
N ILE A 816 -10.08 21.41 -18.52
CA ILE A 816 -10.27 22.11 -17.23
C ILE A 816 -10.55 21.09 -16.13
N GLU A 817 -11.53 20.20 -16.31
CA GLU A 817 -11.90 19.17 -15.33
C GLU A 817 -10.99 17.94 -15.45
N PRO A 818 -10.18 17.61 -14.41
CA PRO A 818 -9.22 16.52 -14.50
C PRO A 818 -9.87 15.16 -14.76
N SER A 819 -11.02 14.86 -14.14
CA SER A 819 -11.67 13.56 -14.30
C SER A 819 -12.20 13.33 -15.72
N ALA A 820 -12.53 14.39 -16.45
CA ALA A 820 -13.02 14.33 -17.82
C ALA A 820 -11.87 14.24 -18.83
N LEU A 821 -10.89 15.16 -18.78
CA LEU A 821 -9.79 15.15 -19.72
C LEU A 821 -8.92 13.88 -19.60
N LEU A 822 -8.61 13.50 -18.37
CA LEU A 822 -7.67 12.37 -18.15
C LEU A 822 -8.23 11.01 -18.58
N THR A 823 -9.52 10.89 -18.95
CA THR A 823 -10.04 9.70 -19.63
C THR A 823 -9.33 9.43 -20.96
N PHE A 824 -8.93 10.50 -21.69
CA PHE A 824 -8.17 10.37 -22.94
C PHE A 824 -6.77 9.80 -22.73
N ARG A 825 -6.23 9.92 -21.52
CA ARG A 825 -4.89 9.42 -21.18
C ARG A 825 -4.90 8.05 -20.52
N ASP A 826 -6.05 7.59 -20.02
CA ASP A 826 -6.15 6.35 -19.22
C ASP A 826 -7.16 5.36 -19.81
N GLU A 827 -8.49 5.60 -19.67
CA GLU A 827 -9.47 4.56 -20.01
C GLU A 827 -9.77 4.49 -21.52
N ILE A 828 -9.78 5.60 -22.25
CA ILE A 828 -10.15 5.61 -23.68
C ILE A 828 -9.24 4.70 -24.51
N PRO A 829 -7.91 4.72 -24.39
CA PRO A 829 -7.03 3.81 -25.13
C PRO A 829 -7.32 2.33 -24.90
N ALA A 830 -7.78 1.98 -23.68
CA ALA A 830 -8.14 0.61 -23.35
C ALA A 830 -9.59 0.22 -23.74
N LEU A 831 -10.46 1.21 -24.07
CA LEU A 831 -11.85 0.98 -24.41
C LEU A 831 -12.13 0.94 -25.90
N VAL A 832 -11.37 1.68 -26.70
CA VAL A 832 -11.61 1.76 -28.15
C VAL A 832 -11.44 0.42 -28.85
N ASP A 833 -12.02 0.30 -30.02
CA ASP A 833 -11.82 -0.86 -30.88
C ASP A 833 -10.35 -1.01 -31.26
N PRO A 834 -9.84 -2.24 -31.50
CA PRO A 834 -8.42 -2.49 -31.73
C PRO A 834 -7.80 -1.64 -32.83
N GLU A 835 -8.53 -1.39 -33.92
CA GLU A 835 -8.07 -0.57 -35.04
C GLU A 835 -7.90 0.91 -34.73
N LYS A 836 -8.57 1.42 -33.69
CA LYS A 836 -8.48 2.83 -33.23
C LYS A 836 -7.45 3.04 -32.12
N ARG A 837 -6.90 1.96 -31.57
CA ARG A 837 -6.00 2.02 -30.41
C ARG A 837 -4.74 2.83 -30.69
N VAL A 838 -4.11 2.62 -31.83
CA VAL A 838 -2.90 3.37 -32.22
C VAL A 838 -3.16 4.87 -32.23
N ASN A 839 -4.32 5.30 -32.71
CA ASN A 839 -4.71 6.71 -32.73
C ASN A 839 -5.00 7.23 -31.31
N ALA A 840 -5.67 6.43 -30.48
CA ALA A 840 -5.90 6.80 -29.08
C ALA A 840 -4.58 6.96 -28.30
N GLU A 841 -3.60 6.09 -28.50
CA GLU A 841 -2.28 6.20 -27.88
C GLU A 841 -1.51 7.44 -28.37
N LYS A 842 -1.63 7.81 -29.67
CA LYS A 842 -1.05 9.03 -30.21
C LYS A 842 -1.65 10.29 -29.60
N LEU A 843 -2.93 10.30 -29.24
CA LEU A 843 -3.60 11.44 -28.60
C LEU A 843 -3.15 11.67 -27.16
N LYS A 844 -2.81 10.60 -26.42
CA LYS A 844 -2.46 10.67 -24.98
C LYS A 844 -1.52 11.81 -24.58
N PRO A 845 -0.32 11.96 -25.20
CA PRO A 845 0.66 12.98 -24.79
C PRO A 845 0.22 14.40 -25.12
N HIS A 846 -0.80 14.56 -25.95
CA HIS A 846 -1.28 15.88 -26.42
C HIS A 846 -2.59 16.31 -25.73
N CYS A 847 -3.13 15.49 -24.83
CA CYS A 847 -4.30 15.83 -23.97
C CYS A 847 -3.76 16.35 -22.64
N LEU A 848 -3.75 17.67 -22.44
CA LEU A 848 -3.11 18.33 -21.30
C LEU A 848 -4.13 19.04 -20.41
N LEU A 849 -3.96 18.97 -19.10
CA LEU A 849 -4.65 19.88 -18.20
C LEU A 849 -4.17 21.31 -18.45
N ILE A 850 -5.02 22.30 -18.18
CA ILE A 850 -4.67 23.72 -18.37
C ILE A 850 -3.41 24.13 -17.62
N ASP A 851 -3.19 23.60 -16.43
CA ASP A 851 -1.98 23.86 -15.63
C ASP A 851 -0.75 23.15 -16.21
N GLU A 852 -0.88 21.95 -16.79
CA GLU A 852 0.19 21.27 -17.50
C GLU A 852 0.61 22.09 -18.74
N PHE A 853 -0.37 22.56 -19.50
CA PHE A 853 -0.11 23.39 -20.67
C PHE A 853 0.59 24.68 -20.30
N ILE A 854 0.08 25.44 -19.33
CA ILE A 854 0.68 26.72 -18.90
C ILE A 854 2.10 26.52 -18.39
N ALA A 855 2.34 25.45 -17.60
CA ALA A 855 3.68 25.13 -17.08
C ALA A 855 4.66 24.75 -18.21
N ARG A 856 4.20 24.00 -19.23
CA ARG A 856 4.97 23.66 -20.43
C ARG A 856 5.41 24.92 -21.19
N GLU A 857 4.45 25.78 -21.49
CA GLU A 857 4.70 26.99 -22.27
C GLU A 857 5.52 28.05 -21.51
N PHE A 858 5.41 28.08 -20.18
CA PHE A 858 6.28 28.89 -19.33
C PHE A 858 7.74 28.38 -19.38
N LYS A 859 7.97 27.07 -19.27
CA LYS A 859 9.31 26.48 -19.40
C LYS A 859 9.91 26.72 -20.79
N ALA A 860 9.07 26.75 -21.83
CA ALA A 860 9.47 27.07 -23.21
C ALA A 860 9.71 28.57 -23.44
N GLY A 861 9.52 29.44 -22.44
CA GLY A 861 9.71 30.91 -22.55
C GLY A 861 8.62 31.64 -23.33
N LYS A 862 7.53 30.99 -23.72
CA LYS A 862 6.40 31.61 -24.44
C LYS A 862 5.44 32.35 -23.50
N ILE A 863 5.38 31.99 -22.24
CA ILE A 863 4.65 32.72 -21.18
C ILE A 863 5.67 33.30 -20.23
N SER A 864 5.51 34.64 -19.90
CA SER A 864 6.38 35.33 -18.96
C SER A 864 5.64 35.66 -17.67
N SER A 865 6.38 35.71 -16.54
CA SER A 865 5.87 36.24 -15.27
C SER A 865 5.42 37.69 -15.37
N ASP A 866 5.99 38.45 -16.32
CA ASP A 866 5.61 39.83 -16.59
C ASP A 866 4.16 40.01 -17.05
N SER A 867 3.53 38.94 -17.52
CA SER A 867 2.09 38.95 -17.89
C SER A 867 1.18 39.09 -16.69
N PHE A 868 1.74 38.90 -15.47
CA PHE A 868 0.98 38.86 -14.23
C PHE A 868 1.38 39.97 -13.26
N HIS A 869 0.43 40.35 -12.37
CA HIS A 869 0.73 41.35 -11.34
C HIS A 869 1.52 40.72 -10.16
N GLY A 870 2.35 41.52 -9.48
CA GLY A 870 3.18 41.08 -8.34
C GLY A 870 2.50 41.24 -6.97
N LYS A 871 1.19 40.98 -6.82
CA LYS A 871 0.50 40.99 -5.52
C LYS A 871 0.84 39.72 -4.74
N GLN A 872 1.16 39.86 -3.45
CA GLN A 872 1.42 38.71 -2.59
C GLN A 872 0.11 37.89 -2.36
N GLN A 873 0.19 36.58 -2.56
CA GLN A 873 -0.94 35.69 -2.36
C GLN A 873 -0.46 34.31 -1.89
N LYS A 874 -1.05 33.79 -0.78
CA LYS A 874 -0.87 32.41 -0.37
C LYS A 874 -1.99 31.55 -0.91
N ILE A 875 -1.64 30.42 -1.52
CA ILE A 875 -2.57 29.47 -2.15
C ILE A 875 -2.41 28.11 -1.48
N LEU A 876 -3.50 27.56 -0.96
CA LEU A 876 -3.59 26.21 -0.45
C LEU A 876 -4.25 25.34 -1.51
N PHE A 877 -3.48 24.47 -2.15
CA PHE A 877 -3.93 23.67 -3.28
C PHE A 877 -4.26 22.23 -2.85
N HIS A 878 -5.53 21.83 -3.05
CA HIS A 878 -5.96 20.43 -2.96
C HIS A 878 -5.99 19.78 -4.35
N GLY A 879 -5.10 18.78 -4.57
CA GLY A 879 -5.04 18.04 -5.83
C GLY A 879 -6.23 17.11 -6.02
N HIS A 880 -6.85 17.12 -7.22
CA HIS A 880 -7.85 16.14 -7.61
C HIS A 880 -7.24 14.73 -7.70
N CYS A 881 -8.00 13.68 -7.32
CA CYS A 881 -7.51 12.29 -7.26
C CYS A 881 -6.92 11.82 -8.59
N HIS A 882 -7.65 11.95 -9.70
CA HIS A 882 -7.18 11.57 -11.04
C HIS A 882 -5.98 12.41 -11.47
N GLN A 883 -5.96 13.70 -11.14
CA GLN A 883 -4.80 14.55 -11.42
C GLN A 883 -3.55 14.04 -10.71
N LYS A 884 -3.64 13.77 -9.40
CA LYS A 884 -2.53 13.21 -8.63
C LYS A 884 -2.02 11.88 -9.19
N SER A 885 -2.96 11.01 -9.59
CA SER A 885 -2.64 9.67 -10.07
C SER A 885 -2.07 9.65 -11.49
N ILE A 886 -2.56 10.50 -12.43
CA ILE A 886 -2.23 10.38 -13.85
C ILE A 886 -1.29 11.50 -14.34
N ALA A 887 -1.45 12.73 -13.81
CA ALA A 887 -0.71 13.92 -14.25
C ALA A 887 0.32 14.42 -13.24
N GLY A 888 0.13 14.13 -11.95
CA GLY A 888 0.93 14.72 -10.87
C GLY A 888 0.55 16.18 -10.58
N LEU A 889 1.21 16.79 -9.60
CA LEU A 889 0.94 18.17 -9.16
C LEU A 889 2.09 19.16 -9.45
N THR A 890 3.19 18.70 -10.01
CA THR A 890 4.37 19.53 -10.28
C THR A 890 4.04 20.67 -11.24
N SER A 891 3.30 20.38 -12.31
CA SER A 891 2.88 21.38 -13.30
C SER A 891 1.93 22.42 -12.70
N THR A 892 1.03 22.00 -11.81
CA THR A 892 0.13 22.93 -11.10
C THR A 892 0.91 23.90 -10.21
N ARG A 893 1.90 23.39 -9.47
CA ARG A 893 2.78 24.22 -8.66
C ARG A 893 3.52 25.25 -9.51
N ILE A 894 4.11 24.80 -10.62
CA ILE A 894 4.82 25.70 -11.56
C ILE A 894 3.85 26.77 -12.08
N ALA A 895 2.69 26.38 -12.61
CA ALA A 895 1.71 27.32 -13.16
C ALA A 895 1.27 28.38 -12.14
N LEU A 896 0.96 27.96 -10.91
CA LEU A 896 0.50 28.86 -9.86
C LEU A 896 1.63 29.75 -9.27
N THR A 897 2.91 29.41 -9.47
CA THR A 897 4.05 30.24 -9.04
C THR A 897 4.58 31.16 -10.13
N ILE A 898 4.01 31.19 -11.34
CA ILE A 898 4.39 32.13 -12.40
C ILE A 898 4.21 33.60 -11.95
N PRO A 899 3.09 34.01 -11.30
CA PRO A 899 3.01 35.32 -10.65
C PRO A 899 4.03 35.42 -9.50
N SER A 900 4.97 36.32 -9.59
CA SER A 900 6.24 36.35 -8.84
C SER A 900 6.13 36.38 -7.31
N GLN A 901 4.96 36.69 -6.73
CA GLN A 901 4.74 36.75 -5.28
C GLN A 901 3.67 35.77 -4.81
N TYR A 902 3.39 34.74 -5.61
CA TYR A 902 2.46 33.68 -5.20
C TYR A 902 3.22 32.58 -4.47
N GLU A 903 2.79 32.29 -3.24
CA GLU A 903 3.27 31.15 -2.43
C GLU A 903 2.24 30.01 -2.54
N VAL A 904 2.68 28.84 -2.98
CA VAL A 904 1.82 27.69 -3.22
C VAL A 904 2.18 26.55 -2.29
N GLU A 905 1.25 26.21 -1.41
CA GLU A 905 1.29 25.03 -0.55
C GLU A 905 0.44 23.92 -1.18
N LEU A 906 1.09 22.84 -1.61
CA LEU A 906 0.40 21.61 -2.00
C LEU A 906 -0.01 20.86 -0.74
N LEU A 907 -1.31 20.78 -0.46
CA LEU A 907 -1.80 20.12 0.73
C LEU A 907 -1.57 18.59 0.66
N PRO A 908 -1.07 17.94 1.72
CA PRO A 908 -0.86 16.50 1.76
C PRO A 908 -2.19 15.74 1.96
N THR A 909 -3.21 16.12 1.21
CA THR A 909 -4.56 15.58 1.30
C THR A 909 -4.72 14.36 0.41
N GLY A 910 -5.52 13.38 0.86
CA GLY A 910 -5.97 12.26 0.03
C GLY A 910 -7.10 12.64 -0.93
N CYS A 911 -8.13 11.82 -0.99
CA CYS A 911 -9.37 12.10 -1.74
C CYS A 911 -10.23 13.14 -1.00
N CYS A 912 -11.01 13.94 -1.74
CA CYS A 912 -12.03 14.82 -1.12
C CYS A 912 -13.28 14.06 -0.65
N GLY A 913 -13.47 12.80 -1.05
CA GLY A 913 -14.64 11.98 -0.70
C GLY A 913 -15.85 12.13 -1.60
N MET A 914 -15.90 13.08 -2.52
CA MET A 914 -17.07 13.29 -3.39
C MET A 914 -17.21 12.23 -4.49
N ALA A 915 -16.15 12.00 -5.28
CA ALA A 915 -16.10 11.02 -6.37
C ALA A 915 -17.35 10.97 -7.25
N GLY A 916 -17.66 12.07 -7.90
CA GLY A 916 -18.85 12.22 -8.76
C GLY A 916 -20.16 11.96 -7.99
N SER A 917 -20.98 11.02 -8.44
CA SER A 917 -22.26 10.71 -7.79
C SER A 917 -22.14 10.00 -6.44
N PHE A 918 -20.98 9.41 -6.09
CA PHE A 918 -20.79 8.68 -4.84
C PHE A 918 -21.13 9.52 -3.60
N GLY A 919 -20.57 10.72 -3.50
CA GLY A 919 -20.80 11.62 -2.36
C GLY A 919 -22.19 12.23 -2.29
N TYR A 920 -22.97 12.17 -3.37
CA TYR A 920 -24.37 12.56 -3.37
C TYR A 920 -25.29 11.48 -2.80
N GLU A 921 -24.92 10.20 -2.95
CA GLU A 921 -25.77 9.08 -2.56
C GLU A 921 -25.97 9.01 -1.05
N LYS A 922 -27.23 8.93 -0.59
CA LYS A 922 -27.58 8.89 0.85
C LYS A 922 -26.79 7.84 1.63
N LYS A 923 -26.60 6.64 1.05
CA LYS A 923 -25.87 5.56 1.69
C LYS A 923 -24.35 5.82 1.84
N HIS A 924 -23.77 6.69 0.99
CA HIS A 924 -22.35 6.99 0.98
C HIS A 924 -21.99 8.34 1.62
N TYR A 925 -22.99 9.20 1.90
CA TYR A 925 -22.75 10.56 2.37
C TYR A 925 -21.88 10.62 3.62
N LYS A 926 -22.19 9.81 4.64
CA LYS A 926 -21.41 9.77 5.88
C LYS A 926 -19.93 9.43 5.60
N LEU A 927 -19.69 8.40 4.78
CA LEU A 927 -18.33 8.01 4.41
C LEU A 927 -17.63 9.11 3.58
N SER A 928 -18.35 9.76 2.68
CA SER A 928 -17.83 10.92 1.91
C SER A 928 -17.34 12.03 2.84
N GLN A 929 -18.12 12.36 3.90
CA GLN A 929 -17.73 13.35 4.90
C GLN A 929 -16.56 12.86 5.78
N GLN A 930 -16.57 11.61 6.20
CA GLN A 930 -15.43 11.01 6.95
C GLN A 930 -14.13 11.12 6.17
N ILE A 931 -14.12 10.77 4.88
CA ILE A 931 -12.94 10.89 4.02
C ILE A 931 -12.43 12.33 3.96
N ALA A 932 -13.31 13.32 3.79
CA ALA A 932 -12.92 14.73 3.76
C ALA A 932 -12.36 15.21 5.12
N ASN A 933 -12.90 14.70 6.21
CA ASN A 933 -12.48 15.02 7.58
C ASN A 933 -11.16 14.36 7.99
N LEU A 934 -10.64 13.38 7.24
CA LEU A 934 -9.33 12.79 7.56
C LEU A 934 -8.19 13.82 7.53
N VAL A 935 -8.16 14.66 6.49
CA VAL A 935 -7.09 15.65 6.30
C VAL A 935 -7.61 16.96 5.69
N LEU A 936 -8.48 16.89 4.68
CA LEU A 936 -8.83 18.05 3.86
C LEU A 936 -9.51 19.15 4.67
N PHE A 937 -10.62 18.84 5.35
CA PHE A 937 -11.36 19.84 6.12
C PHE A 937 -10.55 20.40 7.29
N PRO A 938 -9.86 19.60 8.13
CA PRO A 938 -9.01 20.14 9.18
C PRO A 938 -7.97 21.13 8.65
N ARG A 939 -7.24 20.78 7.60
CA ARG A 939 -6.20 21.64 7.01
C ARG A 939 -6.76 22.94 6.42
N LEU A 940 -7.97 22.92 5.86
CA LEU A 940 -8.61 24.12 5.33
C LEU A 940 -9.23 25.01 6.40
N LEU A 941 -9.67 24.45 7.52
CA LEU A 941 -10.21 25.22 8.65
C LEU A 941 -9.08 25.92 9.44
N GLU A 942 -7.89 25.34 9.48
CA GLU A 942 -6.69 25.93 10.11
C GLU A 942 -5.97 26.97 9.24
N LYS A 943 -6.51 27.28 8.04
CA LYS A 943 -5.84 28.16 7.07
C LYS A 943 -5.60 29.59 7.60
N PRO A 944 -4.51 30.26 7.16
CA PRO A 944 -4.31 31.69 7.37
C PRO A 944 -5.44 32.53 6.75
N ILE A 945 -5.83 33.62 7.42
CA ILE A 945 -7.02 34.45 7.13
C ILE A 945 -7.12 34.94 5.67
N LYS A 946 -5.99 35.14 4.96
CA LYS A 946 -5.98 35.67 3.59
C LYS A 946 -5.59 34.65 2.53
N SER A 947 -5.64 33.34 2.84
CA SER A 947 -5.27 32.31 1.87
C SER A 947 -6.40 31.99 0.90
N ILE A 948 -6.06 31.76 -0.37
CA ILE A 948 -6.99 31.22 -1.39
C ILE A 948 -6.97 29.69 -1.29
N ILE A 949 -8.17 29.08 -1.25
CA ILE A 949 -8.33 27.63 -1.42
C ILE A 949 -8.41 27.35 -2.92
N ALA A 950 -7.60 26.43 -3.40
CA ALA A 950 -7.55 26.06 -4.81
C ALA A 950 -7.75 24.56 -5.01
N SER A 951 -8.50 24.18 -6.05
CA SER A 951 -8.61 22.81 -6.56
C SER A 951 -9.15 22.80 -7.99
N ASN A 952 -8.57 21.94 -8.84
CA ASN A 952 -9.00 21.86 -10.24
C ASN A 952 -10.30 21.04 -10.43
N GLY A 953 -10.61 20.09 -9.55
CA GLY A 953 -11.80 19.26 -9.68
C GLY A 953 -13.08 19.93 -9.22
N THR A 954 -14.12 19.93 -10.06
CA THR A 954 -15.49 20.38 -9.73
C THR A 954 -16.03 19.67 -8.49
N SER A 955 -15.85 18.33 -8.42
CA SER A 955 -16.23 17.53 -7.25
C SER A 955 -15.54 17.99 -5.96
N CYS A 956 -14.27 18.37 -6.04
CA CYS A 956 -13.52 18.83 -4.87
C CYS A 956 -13.99 20.20 -4.38
N ARG A 957 -14.21 21.15 -5.32
CA ARG A 957 -14.75 22.47 -4.98
C ARG A 957 -16.15 22.38 -4.38
N HIS A 958 -17.00 21.48 -4.91
CA HIS A 958 -18.34 21.23 -4.37
C HIS A 958 -18.28 20.61 -2.97
N GLN A 959 -17.38 19.62 -2.71
CA GLN A 959 -17.19 19.04 -1.39
C GLN A 959 -16.77 20.08 -0.35
N ILE A 960 -15.85 20.98 -0.72
CA ILE A 960 -15.39 22.07 0.14
C ILE A 960 -16.53 23.05 0.45
N LYS A 961 -17.31 23.42 -0.57
CA LYS A 961 -18.46 24.31 -0.42
C LYS A 961 -19.53 23.73 0.51
N ASP A 962 -19.95 22.48 0.26
CA ASP A 962 -21.03 21.83 1.02
C ASP A 962 -20.59 21.43 2.44
N GLY A 963 -19.30 21.07 2.63
CA GLY A 963 -18.83 20.52 3.90
C GLY A 963 -18.34 21.56 4.91
N ILE A 964 -17.73 22.65 4.45
CA ILE A 964 -17.15 23.69 5.31
C ILE A 964 -17.50 25.13 4.87
N GLU A 965 -18.46 25.28 3.97
CA GLU A 965 -18.98 26.58 3.48
C GLU A 965 -17.89 27.54 2.95
N GLN A 966 -16.79 26.97 2.38
CA GLN A 966 -15.69 27.73 1.81
C GLN A 966 -15.73 27.67 0.28
N THR A 967 -15.28 28.74 -0.38
CA THR A 967 -15.18 28.77 -1.84
C THR A 967 -13.80 28.29 -2.28
N GLY A 968 -13.77 27.24 -3.10
CA GLY A 968 -12.55 26.78 -3.79
C GLY A 968 -12.48 27.38 -5.20
N PHE A 969 -11.30 27.82 -5.63
CA PHE A 969 -11.04 28.39 -6.94
C PHE A 969 -10.25 27.39 -7.83
N HIS A 970 -10.49 27.46 -9.14
CA HIS A 970 -9.73 26.72 -10.13
C HIS A 970 -8.41 27.45 -10.47
N THR A 971 -7.33 26.70 -10.80
CA THR A 971 -6.05 27.28 -11.23
C THR A 971 -6.19 28.34 -12.32
N ALA A 972 -7.02 28.09 -13.36
CA ALA A 972 -7.26 29.02 -14.44
C ALA A 972 -7.93 30.33 -13.97
N GLU A 973 -8.82 30.29 -12.97
CA GLU A 973 -9.44 31.49 -12.40
C GLU A 973 -8.43 32.32 -11.62
N ILE A 974 -7.57 31.67 -10.86
CA ILE A 974 -6.52 32.32 -10.05
C ILE A 974 -5.55 33.04 -10.99
N LEU A 975 -5.11 32.36 -12.05
CA LEU A 975 -4.20 32.94 -13.05
C LEU A 975 -4.87 34.05 -13.88
N TYR A 976 -6.14 33.88 -14.26
CA TYR A 976 -6.91 34.93 -14.95
C TYR A 976 -7.03 36.21 -14.10
N ASN A 977 -7.30 36.04 -12.81
CA ASN A 977 -7.39 37.18 -11.88
C ASN A 977 -6.03 37.83 -11.57
N ALA A 978 -4.93 37.14 -11.86
CA ALA A 978 -3.57 37.64 -11.72
C ALA A 978 -3.05 38.35 -12.98
N LEU A 979 -3.74 38.30 -14.11
CA LEU A 979 -3.33 39.00 -15.35
C LEU A 979 -3.25 40.54 -15.15
N LYS A 980 -2.29 41.17 -15.83
CA LYS A 980 -2.19 42.63 -15.93
C LYS A 980 -3.26 43.22 -16.84
#